data_4dfd720b7e42c2c46b4e530f1ef03fa0
#
_entry.id   4dfd720b7e42c2c46b4e530f1ef03fa0
#
_cell.length_a   1.000
_cell.length_b   1.000
_cell.length_c   1.000
_cell.angle_alpha   90.00
_cell.angle_beta   90.00
_cell.angle_gamma   90.00
#
_symmetry.space_group_name_H-M   'P 1'
#
loop_
_entity.id
_entity.type
_entity.pdbx_description
1 polymer ?
#
loop_
_entity_poly.entity_id
_entity_poly.type
_entity_poly.pdbx_seq_one_letter_code
_entity_poly.pdbx_strand_id
1 'polypeptide(L)'
;MTDPSPHPAVTLHADRPLSDASTDSLGHSSFARHLSRCIAEHAPADGIVFGVYGAPGSGRSTVLSFVRQALRDDPALAGFTVVDWNPWLLGADGDTAALRAEVAAALGGGDAKVVVTVDDLHSLDEREARELLRLVAGYAGTPNLVFVLSLEHGMPGSDLLGKVVQVPMELPLPDRASLQQMFVDLLSPVLTAERDAHLLDEAYWGEVCVNGLDHFLATPRDAIRLANAVTATLPAVHGEVNPVDFVALETLRLFSPIAYESIRQRRDAFLLPPEARRAETGMLKITQEFHERWRERIDPDDREAVDFLVMRLFPRVTDVLGMRQIGADAEEQWRGNLRVCTAELFPVYFQLSIPVGAISNADLQSRLEHLDDPAQFAAILLELARDSRPDAPARLRAFLERLETHIGDNASGEEVESALRAIFQAADDLLRREDQAGSEGSMDAQTQIRRIVRRFVLQIEPGERVDLLESTFAAGASLATIVDSVVMLGQEHGKYGGEWREGSPTVVTLSQLAQLENLGLAFVRDAAAEDRLLRVPRMPDVLQCWSTWNRGECRTWVARTIESDDGLLAFLEPFMREAGSPSASARGPRVANRLDQRRLRPFLEPGSIVDRVKVLSERTDVDDQFKALMERYVLDHELLQQATSAEYSEGDSGAGDLHAA
;
A
#
# COMPACT_ATOMS: atom_id res chain seq x y z
N MET A 1 13.52 -15.26 -15.32
CA MET A 1 12.08 -15.61 -15.30
C MET A 1 12.02 -17.06 -14.86
N THR A 2 12.00 -17.29 -13.56
CA THR A 2 11.70 -18.59 -12.95
C THR A 2 10.18 -18.69 -12.88
N ASP A 3 9.66 -19.75 -13.48
CA ASP A 3 8.24 -20.11 -13.48
C ASP A 3 7.75 -20.17 -12.00
N PRO A 4 6.70 -19.42 -11.63
CA PRO A 4 6.21 -19.48 -10.26
C PRO A 4 5.72 -20.90 -9.98
N SER A 5 6.13 -21.47 -8.85
CA SER A 5 5.65 -22.74 -8.33
C SER A 5 4.12 -22.82 -8.47
N PRO A 6 3.54 -23.97 -8.87
CA PRO A 6 2.11 -24.06 -9.06
C PRO A 6 1.40 -23.71 -7.75
N HIS A 7 0.64 -22.61 -7.77
CA HIS A 7 -0.25 -22.26 -6.67
C HIS A 7 -1.16 -23.45 -6.39
N PRO A 8 -1.45 -23.78 -5.12
CA PRO A 8 -2.48 -24.77 -4.82
C PRO A 8 -3.74 -24.36 -5.59
N ALA A 9 -4.36 -25.31 -6.28
CA ALA A 9 -5.55 -25.04 -7.08
C ALA A 9 -6.67 -24.54 -6.15
N VAL A 10 -6.77 -23.22 -6.01
CA VAL A 10 -7.82 -22.59 -5.21
C VAL A 10 -9.09 -22.59 -6.03
N THR A 11 -10.14 -23.20 -5.50
CA THR A 11 -11.39 -23.41 -6.24
C THR A 11 -12.38 -22.29 -5.91
N LEU A 12 -12.92 -21.65 -6.95
CA LEU A 12 -14.06 -20.75 -6.81
C LEU A 12 -15.33 -21.56 -6.57
N HIS A 13 -16.14 -21.12 -5.65
CA HIS A 13 -17.38 -21.78 -5.28
C HIS A 13 -18.56 -21.22 -6.09
N ALA A 14 -19.19 -22.07 -6.90
CA ALA A 14 -20.38 -21.65 -7.64
C ALA A 14 -21.53 -21.41 -6.64
N ASP A 15 -22.28 -20.32 -6.81
CA ASP A 15 -23.51 -20.06 -6.06
C ASP A 15 -24.63 -20.95 -6.60
N ARG A 16 -24.56 -22.25 -6.27
CA ARG A 16 -25.52 -23.26 -6.66
C ARG A 16 -26.09 -23.96 -5.42
N PRO A 17 -27.38 -24.37 -5.48
CA PRO A 17 -27.94 -25.20 -4.44
C PRO A 17 -27.10 -26.46 -4.21
N LEU A 18 -26.87 -26.81 -2.95
CA LEU A 18 -26.22 -28.10 -2.62
C LEU A 18 -27.09 -29.26 -3.09
N SER A 19 -26.43 -30.25 -3.67
CA SER A 19 -27.09 -31.50 -4.13
C SER A 19 -26.83 -32.71 -3.22
N ASP A 20 -25.87 -32.57 -2.29
CA ASP A 20 -25.47 -33.61 -1.35
C ASP A 20 -25.64 -33.13 0.09
N ALA A 21 -26.56 -33.71 0.81
CA ALA A 21 -26.84 -33.41 2.21
C ALA A 21 -25.65 -33.70 3.15
N SER A 22 -24.67 -34.49 2.75
CA SER A 22 -23.45 -34.75 3.52
C SER A 22 -22.51 -33.55 3.57
N THR A 23 -22.63 -32.59 2.62
CA THR A 23 -21.85 -31.35 2.55
C THR A 23 -22.53 -30.16 3.24
N ASP A 24 -23.70 -30.38 3.84
CA ASP A 24 -24.46 -29.34 4.53
C ASP A 24 -23.86 -29.01 5.90
N SER A 25 -23.18 -27.88 5.99
CA SER A 25 -22.63 -27.37 7.24
C SER A 25 -23.57 -26.45 8.03
N LEU A 26 -24.74 -26.10 7.44
CA LEU A 26 -25.64 -25.06 7.98
C LEU A 26 -26.98 -25.62 8.49
N GLY A 27 -27.19 -26.95 8.44
CA GLY A 27 -28.38 -27.61 8.98
C GLY A 27 -29.62 -27.57 8.08
N HIS A 28 -29.51 -27.14 6.83
CA HIS A 28 -30.62 -27.12 5.85
C HIS A 28 -31.20 -28.51 5.58
N SER A 29 -30.37 -29.55 5.62
CA SER A 29 -30.78 -30.97 5.43
C SER A 29 -31.75 -31.44 6.51
N SER A 30 -31.61 -30.97 7.76
CA SER A 30 -32.50 -31.29 8.85
C SER A 30 -33.89 -30.67 8.64
N PHE A 31 -33.95 -29.41 8.22
CA PHE A 31 -35.19 -28.74 7.87
C PHE A 31 -35.88 -29.42 6.65
N ALA A 32 -35.11 -29.71 5.60
CA ALA A 32 -35.62 -30.38 4.40
C ALA A 32 -36.20 -31.76 4.72
N ARG A 33 -35.53 -32.52 5.59
CA ARG A 33 -36.02 -33.84 6.03
C ARG A 33 -37.32 -33.72 6.82
N HIS A 34 -37.42 -32.71 7.70
CA HIS A 34 -38.68 -32.44 8.42
C HIS A 34 -39.82 -32.09 7.46
N LEU A 35 -39.58 -31.17 6.53
CA LEU A 35 -40.57 -30.79 5.51
C LEU A 35 -40.99 -32.00 4.64
N SER A 36 -40.04 -32.83 4.20
CA SER A 36 -40.35 -34.04 3.40
C SER A 36 -41.23 -35.01 4.17
N ARG A 37 -40.99 -35.21 5.48
CA ARG A 37 -41.86 -36.01 6.34
C ARG A 37 -43.25 -35.43 6.50
N CYS A 38 -43.34 -34.09 6.72
CA CYS A 38 -44.63 -33.40 6.80
C CYS A 38 -45.44 -33.63 5.51
N ILE A 39 -44.79 -33.54 4.33
CA ILE A 39 -45.44 -33.83 3.04
C ILE A 39 -45.94 -35.27 2.97
N ALA A 40 -45.12 -36.26 3.37
CA ALA A 40 -45.45 -37.66 3.24
C ALA A 40 -46.53 -38.13 4.24
N GLU A 41 -46.48 -37.65 5.49
CA GLU A 41 -47.32 -38.14 6.58
C GLU A 41 -48.62 -37.35 6.74
N HIS A 42 -48.62 -36.04 6.37
CA HIS A 42 -49.75 -35.15 6.69
C HIS A 42 -50.37 -34.48 5.46
N ALA A 43 -49.86 -34.71 4.23
CA ALA A 43 -50.49 -34.16 3.04
C ALA A 43 -51.92 -34.76 2.87
N PRO A 44 -52.95 -33.94 2.87
CA PRO A 44 -54.32 -34.43 2.71
C PRO A 44 -54.55 -34.90 1.27
N ALA A 45 -55.57 -35.76 1.12
CA ALA A 45 -56.01 -36.22 -0.18
C ALA A 45 -56.41 -35.09 -1.14
N ASP A 46 -56.84 -33.97 -0.58
CA ASP A 46 -57.34 -32.81 -1.35
C ASP A 46 -56.25 -31.85 -1.88
N GLY A 47 -54.98 -32.19 -1.66
CA GLY A 47 -53.84 -31.31 -2.04
C GLY A 47 -53.60 -30.18 -1.04
N ILE A 48 -52.34 -29.68 -1.04
CA ILE A 48 -51.89 -28.65 -0.09
C ILE A 48 -50.74 -27.85 -0.67
N VAL A 49 -50.58 -26.61 -0.22
CA VAL A 49 -49.48 -25.71 -0.60
C VAL A 49 -48.64 -25.37 0.62
N PHE A 50 -47.37 -25.74 0.60
CA PHE A 50 -46.37 -25.36 1.55
C PHE A 50 -45.65 -24.10 1.02
N GLY A 51 -45.38 -23.13 1.87
CA GLY A 51 -44.53 -21.98 1.57
C GLY A 51 -43.28 -22.02 2.44
N VAL A 52 -42.09 -22.09 1.82
CA VAL A 52 -40.80 -21.98 2.51
C VAL A 52 -40.31 -20.53 2.38
N TYR A 53 -40.41 -19.79 3.47
CA TYR A 53 -40.01 -18.39 3.54
C TYR A 53 -38.56 -18.27 3.98
N GLY A 54 -37.85 -17.30 3.41
CA GLY A 54 -36.49 -16.98 3.82
C GLY A 54 -35.92 -15.80 3.04
N ALA A 55 -34.87 -15.18 3.58
CA ALA A 55 -34.16 -14.08 2.92
C ALA A 55 -33.45 -14.53 1.62
N PRO A 56 -33.17 -13.62 0.68
CA PRO A 56 -32.31 -13.89 -0.46
C PRO A 56 -30.96 -14.48 -0.02
N GLY A 57 -30.53 -15.60 -0.63
CA GLY A 57 -29.26 -16.25 -0.29
C GLY A 57 -29.26 -17.11 0.98
N SER A 58 -30.39 -17.23 1.70
CA SER A 58 -30.50 -18.02 2.93
C SER A 58 -30.44 -19.55 2.74
N GLY A 59 -30.44 -20.05 1.50
CA GLY A 59 -30.37 -21.50 1.21
C GLY A 59 -31.71 -22.16 0.86
N ARG A 60 -32.77 -21.38 0.56
CA ARG A 60 -34.09 -21.89 0.15
C ARG A 60 -34.00 -22.93 -0.99
N SER A 61 -33.26 -22.60 -2.06
CA SER A 61 -33.02 -23.49 -3.20
C SER A 61 -32.29 -24.77 -2.80
N THR A 62 -31.37 -24.72 -1.83
CA THR A 62 -30.71 -25.87 -1.24
C THR A 62 -31.71 -26.76 -0.48
N VAL A 63 -32.60 -26.13 0.31
CA VAL A 63 -33.68 -26.86 1.00
C VAL A 63 -34.58 -27.58 0.00
N LEU A 64 -35.03 -26.92 -1.07
CA LEU A 64 -35.83 -27.54 -2.11
C LEU A 64 -35.08 -28.69 -2.81
N SER A 65 -33.77 -28.52 -3.04
CA SER A 65 -32.93 -29.61 -3.59
C SER A 65 -32.91 -30.81 -2.66
N PHE A 66 -32.71 -30.62 -1.36
CA PHE A 66 -32.72 -31.72 -0.37
C PHE A 66 -34.10 -32.34 -0.20
N VAL A 67 -35.20 -31.56 -0.29
CA VAL A 67 -36.57 -32.11 -0.29
C VAL A 67 -36.78 -33.00 -1.49
N ARG A 68 -36.40 -32.58 -2.70
CA ARG A 68 -36.48 -33.38 -3.92
C ARG A 68 -35.68 -34.68 -3.81
N GLN A 69 -34.46 -34.57 -3.25
CA GLN A 69 -33.60 -35.72 -3.01
C GLN A 69 -34.26 -36.72 -2.01
N ALA A 70 -34.73 -36.21 -0.86
CA ALA A 70 -35.36 -37.05 0.16
C ALA A 70 -36.61 -37.77 -0.37
N LEU A 71 -37.46 -37.09 -1.15
CA LEU A 71 -38.67 -37.70 -1.74
C LEU A 71 -38.36 -38.74 -2.82
N ARG A 72 -37.19 -38.69 -3.48
CA ARG A 72 -36.75 -39.65 -4.50
C ARG A 72 -36.03 -40.85 -3.90
N ASP A 73 -35.14 -40.59 -2.94
CA ASP A 73 -34.12 -41.58 -2.51
C ASP A 73 -34.46 -42.25 -1.19
N ASP A 74 -35.34 -41.69 -0.33
CA ASP A 74 -35.73 -42.28 0.94
C ASP A 74 -36.86 -43.29 0.72
N PRO A 75 -36.62 -44.59 0.95
CA PRO A 75 -37.65 -45.63 0.80
C PRO A 75 -38.89 -45.40 1.68
N ALA A 76 -38.74 -44.72 2.82
CA ALA A 76 -39.87 -44.41 3.72
C ALA A 76 -40.77 -43.30 3.15
N LEU A 77 -40.26 -42.51 2.19
CA LEU A 77 -40.98 -41.41 1.53
C LEU A 77 -41.28 -41.73 0.05
N ALA A 78 -41.00 -42.97 -0.39
CA ALA A 78 -41.16 -43.38 -1.79
C ALA A 78 -42.59 -43.30 -2.28
N GLY A 79 -42.78 -42.99 -3.55
CA GLY A 79 -44.07 -42.97 -4.23
C GLY A 79 -44.54 -41.59 -4.70
N PHE A 80 -43.70 -40.57 -4.54
CA PHE A 80 -43.96 -39.24 -5.08
C PHE A 80 -43.31 -39.05 -6.45
N THR A 81 -44.06 -38.50 -7.40
CA THR A 81 -43.51 -37.90 -8.63
C THR A 81 -43.16 -36.46 -8.35
N VAL A 82 -41.88 -36.08 -8.53
CA VAL A 82 -41.39 -34.72 -8.24
C VAL A 82 -41.28 -33.93 -9.54
N VAL A 83 -42.01 -32.85 -9.64
CA VAL A 83 -41.91 -31.82 -10.70
C VAL A 83 -41.13 -30.64 -10.13
N ASP A 84 -40.06 -30.24 -10.82
CA ASP A 84 -39.23 -29.12 -10.43
C ASP A 84 -39.40 -27.98 -11.44
N TRP A 85 -39.88 -26.84 -10.97
CA TRP A 85 -40.19 -25.71 -11.82
C TRP A 85 -39.51 -24.44 -11.31
N ASN A 86 -38.75 -23.78 -12.19
CA ASN A 86 -38.03 -22.56 -11.88
C ASN A 86 -38.23 -21.54 -13.01
N PRO A 87 -39.01 -20.45 -12.79
CA PRO A 87 -39.31 -19.47 -13.82
C PRO A 87 -38.07 -18.71 -14.29
N TRP A 88 -37.06 -18.53 -13.44
CA TRP A 88 -35.80 -17.88 -13.81
C TRP A 88 -35.04 -18.63 -14.91
N LEU A 89 -35.09 -19.95 -14.90
CA LEU A 89 -34.38 -20.79 -15.87
C LEU A 89 -35.13 -20.93 -17.20
N LEU A 90 -36.44 -20.70 -17.22
CA LEU A 90 -37.29 -20.88 -18.40
C LEU A 90 -37.40 -19.65 -19.30
N GLY A 91 -36.80 -18.51 -18.90
CA GLY A 91 -36.84 -17.26 -19.68
C GLY A 91 -38.03 -16.35 -19.32
N ALA A 92 -38.02 -15.16 -19.91
CA ALA A 92 -38.85 -14.02 -19.49
C ALA A 92 -40.40 -14.18 -19.57
N ASP A 93 -40.87 -15.27 -20.15
CA ASP A 93 -42.32 -15.53 -20.29
C ASP A 93 -42.75 -16.64 -19.32
N GLY A 94 -42.64 -16.43 -18.00
CA GLY A 94 -43.05 -17.41 -16.98
C GLY A 94 -44.27 -18.22 -17.40
N ASP A 95 -44.04 -19.21 -18.28
CA ASP A 95 -45.11 -19.91 -19.02
C ASP A 95 -45.87 -20.85 -18.08
N THR A 96 -46.88 -20.28 -17.44
CA THR A 96 -47.84 -21.06 -16.63
C THR A 96 -48.50 -22.17 -17.41
N ALA A 97 -48.49 -22.17 -18.74
CA ALA A 97 -49.00 -23.25 -19.58
C ALA A 97 -48.05 -24.44 -19.58
N ALA A 98 -46.73 -24.23 -19.56
CA ALA A 98 -45.74 -25.31 -19.43
C ALA A 98 -45.87 -26.00 -18.07
N LEU A 99 -45.97 -25.23 -16.97
CA LEU A 99 -46.20 -25.81 -15.64
C LEU A 99 -47.50 -26.63 -15.60
N ARG A 100 -48.60 -26.11 -16.21
CA ARG A 100 -49.85 -26.87 -16.34
C ARG A 100 -49.69 -28.20 -17.07
N ALA A 101 -48.97 -28.20 -18.17
CA ALA A 101 -48.72 -29.40 -18.97
C ALA A 101 -47.89 -30.42 -18.18
N GLU A 102 -46.86 -30.00 -17.48
CA GLU A 102 -46.01 -30.89 -16.64
C GLU A 102 -46.79 -31.46 -15.47
N VAL A 103 -47.58 -30.64 -14.75
CA VAL A 103 -48.43 -31.09 -13.65
C VAL A 103 -49.50 -32.05 -14.17
N ALA A 104 -50.17 -31.77 -15.31
CA ALA A 104 -51.12 -32.65 -15.92
C ALA A 104 -50.52 -34.00 -16.36
N ALA A 105 -49.33 -33.98 -16.93
CA ALA A 105 -48.59 -35.20 -17.30
C ALA A 105 -48.23 -36.03 -16.06
N ALA A 106 -47.78 -35.40 -14.98
CA ALA A 106 -47.44 -36.07 -13.73
C ALA A 106 -48.66 -36.72 -13.06
N LEU A 107 -49.84 -36.04 -13.12
CA LEU A 107 -51.10 -36.53 -12.56
C LEU A 107 -51.76 -37.58 -13.43
N GLY A 108 -51.38 -37.72 -14.71
CA GLY A 108 -52.05 -38.60 -15.69
C GLY A 108 -52.00 -40.13 -15.36
N GLY A 109 -51.41 -40.55 -14.26
CA GLY A 109 -51.31 -41.93 -13.77
C GLY A 109 -52.34 -42.35 -12.72
N GLY A 110 -53.38 -41.58 -12.48
CA GLY A 110 -54.55 -41.94 -11.63
C GLY A 110 -54.34 -41.86 -10.11
N ASP A 111 -53.40 -42.62 -9.54
CA ASP A 111 -53.09 -42.64 -8.11
C ASP A 111 -51.71 -42.03 -7.78
N ALA A 112 -51.06 -41.39 -8.73
CA ALA A 112 -49.73 -40.80 -8.53
C ALA A 112 -49.79 -39.64 -7.55
N LYS A 113 -48.97 -39.69 -6.50
CA LYS A 113 -48.72 -38.54 -5.61
C LYS A 113 -47.70 -37.63 -6.25
N VAL A 114 -48.06 -36.35 -6.47
CA VAL A 114 -47.20 -35.40 -7.17
C VAL A 114 -46.80 -34.30 -6.21
N VAL A 115 -45.48 -33.99 -6.14
CA VAL A 115 -44.93 -32.83 -5.46
C VAL A 115 -44.34 -31.88 -6.49
N VAL A 116 -44.81 -30.66 -6.53
CA VAL A 116 -44.31 -29.59 -7.41
C VAL A 116 -43.49 -28.63 -6.57
N THR A 117 -42.19 -28.55 -6.81
CA THR A 117 -41.32 -27.54 -6.20
C THR A 117 -41.24 -26.33 -7.14
N VAL A 118 -41.49 -25.14 -6.61
CA VAL A 118 -41.42 -23.89 -7.36
C VAL A 118 -40.40 -22.97 -6.69
N ASP A 119 -39.31 -22.69 -7.40
CA ASP A 119 -38.23 -21.85 -6.91
C ASP A 119 -38.19 -20.50 -7.63
N ASP A 120 -37.42 -19.52 -7.09
CA ASP A 120 -37.14 -18.20 -7.67
C ASP A 120 -38.37 -17.38 -8.10
N LEU A 121 -39.48 -17.52 -7.38
CA LEU A 121 -40.71 -16.75 -7.63
C LEU A 121 -40.53 -15.23 -7.58
N HIS A 122 -39.55 -14.77 -6.83
CA HIS A 122 -39.20 -13.35 -6.70
C HIS A 122 -38.63 -12.74 -7.99
N SER A 123 -38.21 -13.58 -8.96
CA SER A 123 -37.71 -13.13 -10.27
C SER A 123 -38.82 -12.69 -11.23
N LEU A 124 -40.08 -13.05 -10.92
CA LEU A 124 -41.23 -12.72 -11.72
C LEU A 124 -41.71 -11.27 -11.49
N ASP A 125 -42.31 -10.66 -12.52
CA ASP A 125 -42.99 -9.40 -12.34
C ASP A 125 -44.32 -9.58 -11.55
N GLU A 126 -44.94 -8.48 -11.13
CA GLU A 126 -46.18 -8.50 -10.33
C GLU A 126 -47.32 -9.26 -11.05
N ARG A 127 -47.44 -9.14 -12.37
CA ARG A 127 -48.47 -9.82 -13.15
C ARG A 127 -48.22 -11.32 -13.24
N GLU A 128 -47.00 -11.70 -13.56
CA GLU A 128 -46.57 -13.09 -13.70
C GLU A 128 -46.69 -13.84 -12.37
N ALA A 129 -46.18 -13.23 -11.28
CA ALA A 129 -46.30 -13.79 -9.93
C ALA A 129 -47.75 -14.02 -9.55
N ARG A 130 -48.67 -13.06 -9.84
CA ARG A 130 -50.12 -13.22 -9.60
C ARG A 130 -50.76 -14.29 -10.46
N GLU A 131 -50.38 -14.42 -11.73
CA GLU A 131 -50.88 -15.48 -12.62
C GLU A 131 -50.46 -16.85 -12.12
N LEU A 132 -49.18 -17.02 -11.72
CA LEU A 132 -48.69 -18.27 -11.15
C LEU A 132 -49.40 -18.62 -9.82
N LEU A 133 -49.51 -17.64 -8.90
CA LEU A 133 -50.19 -17.89 -7.62
C LEU A 133 -51.65 -18.23 -7.80
N ARG A 134 -52.36 -17.66 -8.80
CA ARG A 134 -53.73 -18.06 -9.17
C ARG A 134 -53.79 -19.43 -9.76
N LEU A 135 -52.78 -19.84 -10.56
CA LEU A 135 -52.68 -21.18 -11.07
C LEU A 135 -52.55 -22.21 -9.94
N VAL A 136 -51.62 -21.95 -9.00
CA VAL A 136 -51.43 -22.80 -7.81
C VAL A 136 -52.70 -22.88 -6.98
N ALA A 137 -53.39 -21.73 -6.75
CA ALA A 137 -54.67 -21.72 -6.06
C ALA A 137 -55.75 -22.51 -6.80
N GLY A 138 -55.75 -22.50 -8.14
CA GLY A 138 -56.65 -23.30 -8.95
C GLY A 138 -56.45 -24.81 -8.85
N TYR A 139 -55.29 -25.25 -8.39
CA TYR A 139 -55.01 -26.66 -8.07
C TYR A 139 -55.31 -27.01 -6.61
N ALA A 140 -55.69 -26.04 -5.76
CA ALA A 140 -56.11 -26.32 -4.40
C ALA A 140 -57.36 -27.25 -4.43
N GLY A 141 -57.32 -28.33 -3.69
CA GLY A 141 -58.34 -29.39 -3.74
C GLY A 141 -58.13 -30.46 -4.84
N THR A 142 -57.02 -30.42 -5.58
CA THR A 142 -56.66 -31.52 -6.49
C THR A 142 -56.08 -32.67 -5.70
N PRO A 143 -56.66 -33.89 -5.77
CA PRO A 143 -56.19 -35.04 -5.03
C PRO A 143 -54.71 -35.36 -5.36
N ASN A 144 -53.96 -35.74 -4.33
CA ASN A 144 -52.56 -36.20 -4.43
C ASN A 144 -51.56 -35.18 -4.98
N LEU A 145 -51.87 -33.89 -4.97
CA LEU A 145 -51.03 -32.80 -5.48
C LEU A 145 -50.57 -31.88 -4.35
N VAL A 146 -49.25 -31.74 -4.18
CA VAL A 146 -48.61 -30.89 -3.19
C VAL A 146 -47.72 -29.84 -3.91
N PHE A 147 -47.88 -28.59 -3.57
CA PHE A 147 -46.92 -27.55 -3.98
C PHE A 147 -45.99 -27.16 -2.83
N VAL A 148 -44.72 -26.93 -3.15
CA VAL A 148 -43.72 -26.38 -2.24
C VAL A 148 -43.11 -25.13 -2.91
N LEU A 149 -43.48 -23.96 -2.41
CA LEU A 149 -43.09 -22.67 -2.96
C LEU A 149 -41.91 -22.09 -2.18
N SER A 150 -40.87 -21.64 -2.87
CA SER A 150 -39.78 -20.86 -2.31
C SER A 150 -40.18 -19.36 -2.33
N LEU A 151 -40.33 -18.74 -1.17
CA LEU A 151 -40.94 -17.43 -1.00
C LEU A 151 -40.02 -16.44 -0.28
N GLU A 152 -40.15 -15.17 -0.64
CA GLU A 152 -39.55 -14.05 0.09
C GLU A 152 -40.63 -13.16 0.70
N HIS A 153 -40.33 -12.57 1.86
CA HIS A 153 -41.20 -11.56 2.41
C HIS A 153 -41.23 -10.32 1.52
N GLY A 154 -42.43 -9.82 1.20
CA GLY A 154 -42.62 -8.64 0.36
C GLY A 154 -42.38 -8.85 -1.15
N MET A 155 -42.28 -10.11 -1.62
CA MET A 155 -42.19 -10.41 -3.05
C MET A 155 -43.42 -9.96 -3.84
N PRO A 156 -43.33 -9.82 -5.18
CA PRO A 156 -44.49 -9.53 -6.04
C PRO A 156 -45.63 -10.55 -5.79
N GLY A 157 -46.86 -10.06 -5.70
CA GLY A 157 -48.04 -10.90 -5.44
C GLY A 157 -48.22 -11.36 -3.99
N SER A 158 -47.46 -10.81 -3.04
CA SER A 158 -47.48 -11.21 -1.62
C SER A 158 -48.87 -11.09 -0.94
N ASP A 159 -49.74 -10.21 -1.43
CA ASP A 159 -51.12 -10.06 -0.97
C ASP A 159 -52.00 -11.29 -1.23
N LEU A 160 -51.61 -12.16 -2.17
CA LEU A 160 -52.30 -13.42 -2.47
C LEU A 160 -51.80 -14.59 -1.64
N LEU A 161 -50.58 -14.52 -1.08
CA LEU A 161 -49.95 -15.62 -0.39
C LEU A 161 -50.79 -16.19 0.76
N GLY A 162 -51.46 -15.33 1.54
CA GLY A 162 -52.33 -15.74 2.63
C GLY A 162 -53.57 -16.54 2.19
N LYS A 163 -53.91 -16.54 0.87
CA LYS A 163 -55.00 -17.34 0.29
C LYS A 163 -54.49 -18.63 -0.39
N VAL A 164 -53.23 -18.63 -0.78
CA VAL A 164 -52.60 -19.73 -1.57
C VAL A 164 -51.87 -20.68 -0.68
N VAL A 165 -51.09 -20.21 0.27
CA VAL A 165 -50.25 -20.99 1.17
C VAL A 165 -51.05 -21.43 2.40
N GLN A 166 -51.21 -22.74 2.59
CA GLN A 166 -51.89 -23.29 3.77
C GLN A 166 -50.88 -23.60 4.90
N VAL A 167 -49.63 -23.97 4.55
CA VAL A 167 -48.58 -24.30 5.54
C VAL A 167 -47.39 -23.39 5.33
N PRO A 168 -47.35 -22.23 5.98
CA PRO A 168 -46.14 -21.38 5.97
C PRO A 168 -45.06 -21.96 6.89
N MET A 169 -43.84 -22.05 6.40
CA MET A 169 -42.67 -22.49 7.14
C MET A 169 -41.53 -21.48 6.94
N GLU A 170 -41.00 -20.99 8.04
CA GLU A 170 -39.80 -20.10 7.99
C GLU A 170 -38.55 -20.97 7.97
N LEU A 171 -37.67 -20.70 7.00
CA LEU A 171 -36.34 -21.30 6.98
C LEU A 171 -35.49 -20.69 8.12
N PRO A 172 -35.03 -21.49 9.08
CA PRO A 172 -34.19 -20.98 10.14
C PRO A 172 -32.93 -20.33 9.56
N LEU A 173 -32.59 -19.16 10.06
CA LEU A 173 -31.29 -18.54 9.73
C LEU A 173 -30.19 -19.43 10.30
N PRO A 174 -29.09 -19.63 9.56
CA PRO A 174 -27.91 -20.27 10.11
C PRO A 174 -27.43 -19.54 11.36
N ASP A 175 -26.95 -20.27 12.37
CA ASP A 175 -26.32 -19.59 13.50
C ASP A 175 -25.02 -18.89 13.05
N ARG A 176 -24.71 -17.78 13.72
CA ARG A 176 -23.54 -16.95 13.35
C ARG A 176 -22.24 -17.74 13.36
N ALA A 177 -22.04 -18.62 14.35
CA ALA A 177 -20.80 -19.37 14.46
C ALA A 177 -20.61 -20.34 13.29
N SER A 178 -21.69 -21.03 12.86
CA SER A 178 -21.66 -21.91 11.69
C SER A 178 -21.37 -21.15 10.40
N LEU A 179 -21.93 -19.95 10.24
CA LEU A 179 -21.68 -19.10 9.07
C LEU A 179 -20.26 -18.54 9.03
N GLN A 180 -19.74 -18.11 10.19
CA GLN A 180 -18.34 -17.69 10.35
C GLN A 180 -17.39 -18.85 10.04
N GLN A 181 -17.66 -20.05 10.59
CA GLN A 181 -16.81 -21.21 10.34
C GLN A 181 -16.81 -21.58 8.84
N MET A 182 -17.98 -21.58 8.19
CA MET A 182 -18.08 -21.78 6.75
C MET A 182 -17.24 -20.73 5.99
N PHE A 183 -17.31 -19.48 6.36
CA PHE A 183 -16.53 -18.42 5.72
C PHE A 183 -15.02 -18.62 5.89
N VAL A 184 -14.57 -18.94 7.11
CA VAL A 184 -13.16 -19.25 7.41
C VAL A 184 -12.69 -20.46 6.61
N ASP A 185 -13.50 -21.52 6.54
CA ASP A 185 -13.17 -22.74 5.77
C ASP A 185 -13.01 -22.44 4.28
N LEU A 186 -13.85 -21.58 3.72
CA LEU A 186 -13.76 -21.14 2.32
C LEU A 186 -12.49 -20.29 2.04
N LEU A 187 -12.06 -19.46 2.99
CA LEU A 187 -10.90 -18.60 2.84
C LEU A 187 -9.57 -19.26 3.22
N SER A 188 -9.60 -20.25 4.11
CA SER A 188 -8.40 -20.89 4.64
C SER A 188 -7.38 -21.29 3.57
N PRO A 189 -7.77 -21.91 2.43
CA PRO A 189 -6.80 -22.30 1.39
C PRO A 189 -6.05 -21.13 0.77
N VAL A 190 -6.63 -19.93 0.78
CA VAL A 190 -6.02 -18.70 0.22
C VAL A 190 -5.21 -17.95 1.27
N LEU A 191 -5.73 -17.85 2.50
CA LEU A 191 -5.07 -17.08 3.58
C LEU A 191 -3.88 -17.82 4.20
N THR A 192 -3.87 -19.15 4.19
CA THR A 192 -2.77 -19.95 4.75
C THR A 192 -1.68 -20.26 3.73
N ALA A 193 -1.70 -19.60 2.57
CA ALA A 193 -0.58 -19.67 1.64
C ALA A 193 0.71 -19.29 2.38
N GLU A 194 1.79 -20.04 2.16
CA GLU A 194 3.05 -19.94 2.91
C GLU A 194 3.62 -18.51 2.96
N ARG A 195 3.35 -17.71 1.91
CA ARG A 195 3.81 -16.32 1.81
C ARG A 195 3.06 -15.34 2.73
N ASP A 196 1.83 -15.65 3.10
CA ASP A 196 0.96 -14.74 3.87
C ASP A 196 0.83 -15.15 5.33
N ALA A 197 1.22 -16.38 5.68
CA ALA A 197 1.02 -16.96 7.01
C ALA A 197 1.62 -16.11 8.14
N HIS A 198 2.77 -15.47 7.91
CA HIS A 198 3.44 -14.60 8.89
C HIS A 198 2.78 -13.22 9.03
N LEU A 199 1.92 -12.81 8.08
CA LEU A 199 1.19 -11.54 8.07
C LEU A 199 -0.21 -11.67 8.69
N LEU A 200 -0.66 -12.91 8.94
CA LEU A 200 -1.96 -13.20 9.53
C LEU A 200 -1.88 -13.12 11.05
N ASP A 201 -2.15 -11.94 11.61
CA ASP A 201 -2.30 -11.74 13.05
C ASP A 201 -3.70 -12.22 13.47
N GLU A 202 -3.75 -13.29 14.29
CA GLU A 202 -4.99 -13.91 14.75
C GLU A 202 -5.87 -12.97 15.57
N ALA A 203 -5.25 -12.10 16.39
CA ALA A 203 -5.98 -11.14 17.21
C ALA A 203 -6.62 -10.06 16.33
N TYR A 204 -5.86 -9.54 15.37
CA TYR A 204 -6.34 -8.55 14.40
C TYR A 204 -7.43 -9.15 13.49
N TRP A 205 -7.23 -10.38 13.00
CA TRP A 205 -8.24 -11.11 12.24
C TRP A 205 -9.54 -11.28 13.04
N GLY A 206 -9.46 -11.76 14.29
CA GLY A 206 -10.62 -11.94 15.15
C GLY A 206 -11.39 -10.65 15.40
N GLU A 207 -10.67 -9.55 15.61
CA GLU A 207 -11.27 -8.23 15.82
C GLU A 207 -11.99 -7.71 14.57
N VAL A 208 -11.38 -7.82 13.40
CA VAL A 208 -11.96 -7.42 12.10
C VAL A 208 -13.16 -8.28 11.76
N CYS A 209 -13.08 -9.60 11.98
CA CYS A 209 -14.20 -10.51 11.74
C CYS A 209 -15.41 -10.15 12.60
N VAL A 210 -15.24 -10.11 13.93
CA VAL A 210 -16.35 -9.99 14.88
C VAL A 210 -17.04 -8.62 14.80
N ASN A 211 -16.25 -7.54 14.69
CA ASN A 211 -16.81 -6.19 14.78
C ASN A 211 -17.07 -5.54 13.40
N GLY A 212 -16.57 -6.15 12.33
CA GLY A 212 -16.71 -5.61 10.97
C GLY A 212 -17.39 -6.54 9.99
N LEU A 213 -16.76 -7.70 9.67
CA LEU A 213 -17.24 -8.58 8.62
C LEU A 213 -18.56 -9.25 8.93
N ASP A 214 -18.76 -9.69 10.18
CA ASP A 214 -19.96 -10.41 10.65
C ASP A 214 -21.27 -9.69 10.34
N HIS A 215 -21.23 -8.37 10.34
CA HIS A 215 -22.39 -7.57 9.99
C HIS A 215 -22.85 -7.83 8.55
N PHE A 216 -21.91 -7.99 7.63
CA PHE A 216 -22.16 -8.18 6.19
C PHE A 216 -22.35 -9.63 5.79
N LEU A 217 -21.94 -10.57 6.63
CA LEU A 217 -22.10 -12.00 6.39
C LEU A 217 -23.43 -12.50 6.96
N ALA A 218 -24.54 -11.99 6.44
CA ALA A 218 -25.87 -12.33 6.92
C ALA A 218 -26.39 -13.66 6.36
N THR A 219 -25.89 -14.07 5.18
CA THR A 219 -26.34 -15.28 4.47
C THR A 219 -25.17 -16.10 3.94
N PRO A 220 -25.37 -17.40 3.66
CA PRO A 220 -24.36 -18.23 3.00
C PRO A 220 -23.87 -17.66 1.66
N ARG A 221 -24.75 -17.03 0.90
CA ARG A 221 -24.42 -16.37 -0.36
C ARG A 221 -23.42 -15.22 -0.16
N ASP A 222 -23.57 -14.44 0.90
CA ASP A 222 -22.65 -13.33 1.19
C ASP A 222 -21.26 -13.86 1.51
N ALA A 223 -21.17 -14.91 2.31
CA ALA A 223 -19.92 -15.59 2.63
C ALA A 223 -19.23 -16.15 1.37
N ILE A 224 -19.98 -16.84 0.50
CA ILE A 224 -19.45 -17.39 -0.76
C ILE A 224 -18.98 -16.26 -1.70
N ARG A 225 -19.75 -15.17 -1.84
CA ARG A 225 -19.40 -14.05 -2.70
C ARG A 225 -18.13 -13.35 -2.25
N LEU A 226 -17.99 -13.11 -0.94
CA LEU A 226 -16.78 -12.49 -0.39
C LEU A 226 -15.59 -13.45 -0.53
N ALA A 227 -15.74 -14.72 -0.18
CA ALA A 227 -14.69 -15.72 -0.33
C ALA A 227 -14.22 -15.85 -1.79
N ASN A 228 -15.13 -15.90 -2.76
CA ASN A 228 -14.80 -15.92 -4.18
C ASN A 228 -14.07 -14.66 -4.64
N ALA A 229 -14.48 -13.49 -4.17
CA ALA A 229 -13.83 -12.23 -4.52
C ALA A 229 -12.38 -12.21 -4.03
N VAL A 230 -12.14 -12.57 -2.77
CA VAL A 230 -10.80 -12.68 -2.19
C VAL A 230 -9.97 -13.74 -2.91
N THR A 231 -10.55 -14.92 -3.13
CA THR A 231 -9.89 -16.03 -3.84
C THR A 231 -9.45 -15.66 -5.25
N ALA A 232 -10.24 -14.85 -5.95
CA ALA A 232 -9.91 -14.43 -7.31
C ALA A 232 -8.85 -13.31 -7.37
N THR A 233 -8.74 -12.48 -6.34
CA THR A 233 -7.93 -11.25 -6.40
C THR A 233 -6.67 -11.29 -5.54
N LEU A 234 -6.70 -11.84 -4.32
CA LEU A 234 -5.56 -11.92 -3.42
C LEU A 234 -4.33 -12.63 -4.03
N PRO A 235 -4.46 -13.72 -4.82
CA PRO A 235 -3.30 -14.38 -5.43
C PRO A 235 -2.42 -13.48 -6.29
N ALA A 236 -2.97 -12.42 -6.88
CA ALA A 236 -2.21 -11.48 -7.68
C ALA A 236 -1.22 -10.62 -6.86
N VAL A 237 -1.43 -10.53 -5.55
CA VAL A 237 -0.65 -9.70 -4.60
C VAL A 237 -0.24 -10.46 -3.34
N HIS A 238 -0.14 -11.79 -3.43
CA HIS A 238 0.34 -12.63 -2.33
C HIS A 238 1.72 -12.18 -1.83
N GLY A 239 1.86 -12.04 -0.50
CA GLY A 239 3.07 -11.59 0.14
C GLY A 239 3.38 -10.09 -0.03
N GLU A 240 2.50 -9.35 -0.70
CA GLU A 240 2.67 -7.92 -0.99
C GLU A 240 1.67 -7.03 -0.22
N VAL A 241 0.67 -7.63 0.40
CA VAL A 241 -0.39 -6.97 1.17
C VAL A 241 -0.67 -7.71 2.47
N ASN A 242 -1.23 -7.02 3.45
CA ASN A 242 -1.77 -7.68 4.65
C ASN A 242 -3.08 -8.39 4.29
N PRO A 243 -3.20 -9.71 4.52
CA PRO A 243 -4.38 -10.46 4.11
C PRO A 243 -5.65 -10.04 4.85
N VAL A 244 -5.54 -9.60 6.11
CA VAL A 244 -6.70 -9.12 6.90
C VAL A 244 -7.22 -7.80 6.33
N ASP A 245 -6.33 -6.84 6.04
CA ASP A 245 -6.68 -5.58 5.39
C ASP A 245 -7.32 -5.83 4.02
N PHE A 246 -6.79 -6.80 3.27
CA PHE A 246 -7.30 -7.12 1.94
C PHE A 246 -8.74 -7.66 2.00
N VAL A 247 -9.03 -8.60 2.90
CA VAL A 247 -10.39 -9.13 3.11
C VAL A 247 -11.35 -8.02 3.56
N ALA A 248 -10.91 -7.16 4.49
CA ALA A 248 -11.73 -6.04 4.96
C ALA A 248 -12.03 -5.04 3.83
N LEU A 249 -11.05 -4.76 2.97
CA LEU A 249 -11.22 -3.87 1.81
C LEU A 249 -12.17 -4.47 0.75
N GLU A 250 -12.05 -5.77 0.48
CA GLU A 250 -12.96 -6.52 -0.40
C GLU A 250 -14.39 -6.55 0.15
N THR A 251 -14.53 -6.63 1.49
CA THR A 251 -15.83 -6.51 2.15
C THR A 251 -16.46 -5.14 1.87
N LEU A 252 -15.71 -4.07 2.06
CA LEU A 252 -16.19 -2.72 1.72
C LEU A 252 -16.53 -2.59 0.23
N ARG A 253 -15.73 -3.20 -0.66
CA ARG A 253 -16.00 -3.17 -2.10
C ARG A 253 -17.32 -3.81 -2.47
N LEU A 254 -17.65 -4.95 -1.85
CA LEU A 254 -18.86 -5.72 -2.15
C LEU A 254 -20.12 -5.19 -1.48
N PHE A 255 -20.00 -4.77 -0.22
CA PHE A 255 -21.18 -4.46 0.61
C PHE A 255 -21.34 -2.96 0.91
N SER A 256 -20.26 -2.17 0.83
CA SER A 256 -20.32 -0.71 1.00
C SER A 256 -19.52 0.01 -0.10
N PRO A 257 -19.96 -0.04 -1.38
CA PRO A 257 -19.24 0.55 -2.51
C PRO A 257 -18.95 2.05 -2.33
N ILE A 258 -19.80 2.75 -1.60
CA ILE A 258 -19.61 4.18 -1.29
C ILE A 258 -18.36 4.41 -0.45
N ALA A 259 -18.15 3.61 0.58
CA ALA A 259 -16.94 3.68 1.42
C ALA A 259 -15.69 3.30 0.61
N TYR A 260 -15.72 2.16 -0.10
CA TYR A 260 -14.62 1.70 -0.93
C TYR A 260 -14.19 2.75 -1.97
N GLU A 261 -15.14 3.33 -2.70
CA GLU A 261 -14.85 4.31 -3.75
C GLU A 261 -14.34 5.63 -3.15
N SER A 262 -14.84 6.04 -1.98
CA SER A 262 -14.33 7.21 -1.25
C SER A 262 -12.87 7.03 -0.85
N ILE A 263 -12.48 5.84 -0.39
CA ILE A 263 -11.09 5.48 -0.07
C ILE A 263 -10.23 5.55 -1.34
N ARG A 264 -10.65 4.87 -2.39
CA ARG A 264 -9.92 4.77 -3.65
C ARG A 264 -9.65 6.13 -4.31
N GLN A 265 -10.64 7.03 -4.29
CA GLN A 265 -10.55 8.34 -4.96
C GLN A 265 -9.82 9.40 -4.13
N ARG A 266 -9.84 9.30 -2.81
CA ARG A 266 -9.33 10.35 -1.92
C ARG A 266 -8.30 9.81 -0.92
N ARG A 267 -7.30 9.11 -1.47
CA ARG A 267 -6.16 8.55 -0.73
C ARG A 267 -5.63 9.48 0.37
N ASP A 268 -5.44 10.76 0.04
CA ASP A 268 -4.88 11.79 0.95
C ASP A 268 -5.75 12.02 2.20
N ALA A 269 -7.07 11.84 2.10
CA ALA A 269 -7.96 11.99 3.24
C ALA A 269 -7.89 10.81 4.22
N PHE A 270 -7.43 9.64 3.78
CA PHE A 270 -7.31 8.45 4.61
C PHE A 270 -5.88 8.21 5.13
N LEU A 271 -4.86 8.58 4.37
CA LEU A 271 -3.45 8.35 4.75
C LEU A 271 -2.83 9.47 5.59
N LEU A 272 -3.28 10.69 5.51
CA LEU A 272 -2.86 11.91 6.22
C LEU A 272 -1.42 11.89 6.76
N PRO A 273 -0.46 12.49 6.07
CA PRO A 273 0.92 12.54 6.54
C PRO A 273 1.04 13.33 7.86
N PRO A 274 2.04 13.03 8.72
CA PRO A 274 2.23 13.70 10.00
C PRO A 274 2.39 15.23 9.90
N GLU A 275 2.91 15.72 8.77
CA GLU A 275 3.08 17.14 8.50
C GLU A 275 1.75 17.85 8.26
N ALA A 276 0.74 17.17 7.74
CA ALA A 276 -0.60 17.73 7.53
C ALA A 276 -1.27 18.17 8.86
N ARG A 277 -0.83 17.61 10.00
CA ARG A 277 -1.28 18.01 11.34
C ARG A 277 -0.70 19.37 11.79
N ARG A 278 0.49 19.74 11.27
CA ARG A 278 1.15 21.01 11.59
C ARG A 278 0.72 22.15 10.67
N ALA A 279 0.17 21.77 9.51
CA ALA A 279 -0.36 22.72 8.55
C ALA A 279 -1.81 23.06 8.89
N GLU A 280 -2.04 24.33 9.08
CA GLU A 280 -3.29 25.09 9.20
C GLU A 280 -4.60 24.31 9.45
N THR A 281 -5.32 24.75 10.45
CA THR A 281 -6.67 24.35 10.90
C THR A 281 -7.68 24.13 9.75
N GLY A 282 -7.44 24.70 8.56
CA GLY A 282 -8.30 24.57 7.38
C GLY A 282 -8.29 23.21 6.70
N MET A 283 -7.11 22.56 6.56
CA MET A 283 -6.99 21.24 5.89
C MET A 283 -7.71 20.16 6.69
N LEU A 284 -7.53 20.15 8.01
CA LEU A 284 -8.18 19.20 8.90
C LEU A 284 -9.70 19.29 8.81
N LYS A 285 -10.24 20.51 8.80
CA LYS A 285 -11.68 20.75 8.67
C LYS A 285 -12.24 20.24 7.35
N ILE A 286 -11.55 20.49 6.24
CA ILE A 286 -11.96 20.00 4.90
C ILE A 286 -11.98 18.46 4.88
N THR A 287 -11.01 17.83 5.53
CA THR A 287 -10.94 16.36 5.63
C THR A 287 -12.05 15.81 6.51
N GLN A 288 -12.38 16.45 7.63
CA GLN A 288 -13.53 16.09 8.48
C GLN A 288 -14.85 16.18 7.71
N GLU A 289 -15.11 17.31 7.04
CA GLU A 289 -16.31 17.50 6.22
C GLU A 289 -16.40 16.48 5.06
N PHE A 290 -15.26 16.04 4.53
CA PHE A 290 -15.24 14.96 3.55
C PHE A 290 -15.67 13.63 4.17
N HIS A 291 -15.14 13.27 5.37
CA HIS A 291 -15.53 12.04 6.06
C HIS A 291 -17.00 12.04 6.46
N GLU A 292 -17.53 13.15 6.92
CA GLU A 292 -18.96 13.29 7.24
C GLU A 292 -19.84 13.02 6.00
N ARG A 293 -19.53 13.63 4.86
CA ARG A 293 -20.32 13.52 3.63
C ARG A 293 -20.44 12.11 3.05
N TRP A 294 -19.36 11.33 3.02
CA TRP A 294 -19.48 9.96 2.51
C TRP A 294 -20.18 9.03 3.51
N ARG A 295 -19.98 9.25 4.81
CA ARG A 295 -20.65 8.50 5.89
C ARG A 295 -22.16 8.71 5.90
N GLU A 296 -22.63 9.93 5.65
CA GLU A 296 -24.08 10.24 5.54
C GLU A 296 -24.77 9.46 4.42
N ARG A 297 -24.03 9.06 3.37
CA ARG A 297 -24.57 8.31 2.23
C ARG A 297 -24.62 6.80 2.45
N ILE A 298 -24.05 6.30 3.55
CA ILE A 298 -24.10 4.89 3.92
C ILE A 298 -25.41 4.61 4.64
N ASP A 299 -25.97 3.41 4.39
CA ASP A 299 -27.15 2.96 5.09
C ASP A 299 -26.93 3.06 6.61
N PRO A 300 -27.86 3.65 7.37
CA PRO A 300 -27.75 3.77 8.82
C PRO A 300 -27.43 2.44 9.51
N ASP A 301 -27.98 1.32 9.02
CA ASP A 301 -27.79 0.00 9.61
C ASP A 301 -26.35 -0.52 9.39
N ASP A 302 -25.70 -0.14 8.27
CA ASP A 302 -24.32 -0.55 7.93
C ASP A 302 -23.24 0.35 8.54
N ARG A 303 -23.63 1.55 8.98
CA ARG A 303 -22.67 2.63 9.30
C ARG A 303 -21.67 2.27 10.38
N GLU A 304 -22.11 1.60 11.44
CA GLU A 304 -21.24 1.21 12.55
C GLU A 304 -20.15 0.23 12.11
N ALA A 305 -20.52 -0.78 11.33
CA ALA A 305 -19.58 -1.78 10.81
C ALA A 305 -18.61 -1.17 9.78
N VAL A 306 -19.11 -0.29 8.90
CA VAL A 306 -18.26 0.42 7.93
C VAL A 306 -17.27 1.34 8.64
N ASP A 307 -17.72 2.13 9.62
CA ASP A 307 -16.87 3.01 10.41
C ASP A 307 -15.78 2.22 11.12
N PHE A 308 -16.13 1.08 11.72
CA PHE A 308 -15.18 0.19 12.37
C PHE A 308 -14.12 -0.29 11.38
N LEU A 309 -14.53 -0.85 10.24
CA LEU A 309 -13.58 -1.33 9.21
C LEU A 309 -12.67 -0.21 8.69
N VAL A 310 -13.24 0.96 8.39
CA VAL A 310 -12.45 2.11 7.90
C VAL A 310 -11.43 2.57 8.94
N MET A 311 -11.80 2.68 10.20
CA MET A 311 -10.88 3.09 11.27
C MET A 311 -9.79 2.05 11.53
N ARG A 312 -10.08 0.77 11.31
CA ARG A 312 -9.09 -0.30 11.41
C ARG A 312 -8.14 -0.32 10.24
N LEU A 313 -8.65 -0.18 9.02
CA LEU A 313 -7.84 -0.09 7.80
C LEU A 313 -6.98 1.18 7.78
N PHE A 314 -7.53 2.29 8.25
CA PHE A 314 -6.90 3.62 8.21
C PHE A 314 -6.92 4.27 9.60
N PRO A 315 -6.04 3.87 10.52
CA PRO A 315 -6.08 4.37 11.89
C PRO A 315 -5.95 5.89 12.00
N ARG A 316 -5.29 6.56 11.02
CA ARG A 316 -5.18 8.03 11.00
C ARG A 316 -6.52 8.77 10.82
N VAL A 317 -7.55 8.08 10.34
CA VAL A 317 -8.91 8.64 10.31
C VAL A 317 -9.41 8.95 11.72
N THR A 318 -9.00 8.14 12.73
CA THR A 318 -9.35 8.41 14.14
C THR A 318 -8.74 9.71 14.66
N ASP A 319 -7.56 10.10 14.15
CA ASP A 319 -6.94 11.39 14.46
C ASP A 319 -7.75 12.56 13.89
N VAL A 320 -8.21 12.41 12.63
CA VAL A 320 -9.03 13.42 11.94
C VAL A 320 -10.34 13.65 12.68
N LEU A 321 -10.96 12.57 13.16
CA LEU A 321 -12.21 12.62 13.91
C LEU A 321 -12.01 13.01 15.39
N GLY A 322 -10.78 13.26 15.83
CA GLY A 322 -10.46 13.68 17.20
C GLY A 322 -10.61 12.59 18.27
N MET A 323 -10.67 11.31 17.85
CA MET A 323 -10.90 10.17 18.76
C MET A 323 -9.63 9.68 19.44
N ARG A 324 -8.48 9.69 18.75
CA ARG A 324 -7.19 9.17 19.24
C ARG A 324 -6.04 9.86 18.52
N GLN A 325 -4.92 10.09 19.24
CA GLN A 325 -3.66 10.50 18.61
C GLN A 325 -2.75 9.30 18.40
N ILE A 326 -2.25 9.13 17.18
CA ILE A 326 -1.36 8.03 16.81
C ILE A 326 0.07 8.54 16.75
N GLY A 327 0.98 7.83 17.43
CA GLY A 327 2.41 8.14 17.47
C GLY A 327 3.09 7.98 16.10
N ALA A 328 4.30 8.54 15.97
CA ALA A 328 5.10 8.42 14.74
C ALA A 328 5.57 6.98 14.49
N ASP A 329 5.81 6.21 15.55
CA ASP A 329 6.34 4.85 15.48
C ASP A 329 5.35 3.83 14.87
N ALA A 330 4.05 4.17 14.85
CA ALA A 330 3.03 3.30 14.27
C ALA A 330 3.19 3.09 12.75
N GLU A 331 3.73 4.06 12.02
CA GLU A 331 3.91 3.93 10.55
C GLU A 331 4.89 2.83 10.18
N GLU A 332 5.91 2.66 10.99
CA GLU A 332 6.90 1.63 10.78
C GLU A 332 6.30 0.24 10.97
N GLN A 333 5.53 0.04 12.04
CA GLN A 333 4.81 -1.20 12.29
C GLN A 333 3.80 -1.50 11.16
N TRP A 334 3.09 -0.47 10.66
CA TRP A 334 2.16 -0.66 9.53
C TRP A 334 2.88 -1.07 8.25
N ARG A 335 4.07 -0.50 8.00
CA ARG A 335 4.90 -0.86 6.84
C ARG A 335 5.43 -2.29 6.96
N GLY A 336 5.93 -2.70 8.13
CA GLY A 336 6.38 -4.06 8.41
C GLY A 336 5.27 -5.10 8.20
N ASN A 337 4.04 -4.77 8.62
CA ASN A 337 2.86 -5.60 8.47
C ASN A 337 2.14 -5.42 7.11
N LEU A 338 2.74 -4.77 6.14
CA LEU A 338 2.21 -4.51 4.79
C LEU A 338 0.80 -3.91 4.78
N ARG A 339 0.46 -3.01 5.74
CA ARG A 339 -0.88 -2.45 5.92
C ARG A 339 -1.27 -1.46 4.81
N VAL A 340 -2.55 -1.44 4.45
CA VAL A 340 -3.12 -0.54 3.41
C VAL A 340 -2.99 0.94 3.76
N CYS A 341 -2.85 1.28 5.03
CA CYS A 341 -2.71 2.67 5.50
C CYS A 341 -1.32 3.28 5.26
N THR A 342 -0.41 2.57 4.61
CA THR A 342 0.90 3.12 4.21
C THR A 342 0.87 3.67 2.79
N ALA A 343 1.59 4.76 2.56
CA ALA A 343 1.53 5.45 1.28
C ALA A 343 2.09 4.61 0.11
N GLU A 344 3.12 3.82 0.36
CA GLU A 344 3.78 2.96 -0.61
C GLU A 344 2.92 1.75 -1.00
N LEU A 345 2.21 1.16 -0.04
CA LEU A 345 1.45 -0.08 -0.25
C LEU A 345 0.00 0.18 -0.71
N PHE A 346 -0.56 1.35 -0.42
CA PHE A 346 -1.92 1.69 -0.82
C PHE A 346 -2.21 1.38 -2.31
N PRO A 347 -1.36 1.74 -3.29
CA PRO A 347 -1.64 1.44 -4.69
C PRO A 347 -1.72 -0.06 -4.99
N VAL A 348 -0.95 -0.91 -4.27
CA VAL A 348 -0.91 -2.37 -4.49
C VAL A 348 -2.29 -2.99 -4.28
N TYR A 349 -3.00 -2.55 -3.23
CA TYR A 349 -4.34 -3.05 -2.89
C TYR A 349 -5.40 -2.75 -3.96
N PHE A 350 -5.27 -1.61 -4.66
CA PHE A 350 -6.29 -1.16 -5.64
C PHE A 350 -5.93 -1.50 -7.09
N GLN A 351 -4.64 -1.71 -7.39
CA GLN A 351 -4.17 -2.06 -8.73
C GLN A 351 -3.98 -3.56 -8.92
N LEU A 352 -4.00 -4.34 -7.83
CA LEU A 352 -3.69 -5.78 -7.82
C LEU A 352 -2.37 -6.10 -8.52
N SER A 353 -1.41 -5.19 -8.39
CA SER A 353 -0.08 -5.30 -9.00
C SER A 353 0.90 -4.39 -8.27
N ILE A 354 2.19 -4.72 -8.35
CA ILE A 354 3.25 -3.88 -7.81
C ILE A 354 3.42 -2.67 -8.74
N PRO A 355 3.30 -1.43 -8.22
CA PRO A 355 3.49 -0.23 -9.03
C PRO A 355 4.89 -0.18 -9.66
N VAL A 356 5.00 0.44 -10.84
CA VAL A 356 6.29 0.69 -11.49
C VAL A 356 7.15 1.55 -10.55
N GLY A 357 8.39 1.13 -10.32
CA GLY A 357 9.33 1.79 -9.41
C GLY A 357 9.21 1.36 -7.94
N ALA A 358 8.23 0.51 -7.58
CA ALA A 358 8.21 -0.15 -6.28
C ALA A 358 9.04 -1.45 -6.30
N ILE A 359 9.41 -1.92 -5.10
CA ILE A 359 10.06 -3.21 -4.92
C ILE A 359 9.07 -4.19 -4.31
N SER A 360 9.00 -5.41 -4.84
CA SER A 360 8.16 -6.45 -4.27
C SER A 360 8.68 -6.91 -2.91
N ASN A 361 7.80 -7.37 -2.05
CA ASN A 361 8.22 -7.96 -0.77
C ASN A 361 9.07 -9.21 -1.00
N ALA A 362 8.72 -10.04 -1.98
CA ALA A 362 9.51 -11.21 -2.36
C ALA A 362 10.93 -10.83 -2.83
N ASP A 363 11.08 -9.80 -3.67
CA ASP A 363 12.40 -9.31 -4.12
C ASP A 363 13.20 -8.70 -2.94
N LEU A 364 12.51 -8.00 -2.03
CA LEU A 364 13.13 -7.49 -0.81
C LEU A 364 13.65 -8.63 0.07
N GLN A 365 12.81 -9.60 0.41
CA GLN A 365 13.19 -10.72 1.30
C GLN A 365 14.34 -11.54 0.70
N SER A 366 14.28 -11.84 -0.60
CA SER A 366 15.38 -12.53 -1.29
C SER A 366 16.73 -11.79 -1.20
N ARG A 367 16.70 -10.45 -1.17
CA ARG A 367 17.91 -9.64 -1.02
C ARG A 367 18.36 -9.56 0.43
N LEU A 368 17.43 -9.54 1.37
CA LEU A 368 17.73 -9.52 2.82
C LEU A 368 18.28 -10.83 3.34
N GLU A 369 18.05 -11.97 2.67
CA GLU A 369 18.70 -13.26 2.96
C GLU A 369 20.24 -13.20 2.93
N HIS A 370 20.80 -12.18 2.28
CA HIS A 370 22.23 -11.95 2.16
C HIS A 370 22.77 -10.86 3.11
N LEU A 371 21.96 -10.46 4.08
CA LEU A 371 22.30 -9.37 4.99
C LEU A 371 23.47 -9.71 5.93
N ASP A 372 23.72 -10.98 6.18
CA ASP A 372 24.84 -11.50 6.99
C ASP A 372 26.20 -11.45 6.27
N ASP A 373 26.23 -11.30 4.92
CA ASP A 373 27.46 -11.17 4.12
C ASP A 373 27.61 -9.73 3.59
N PRO A 374 28.49 -8.89 4.21
CA PRO A 374 28.66 -7.50 3.81
C PRO A 374 29.09 -7.31 2.35
N ALA A 375 29.90 -8.24 1.82
CA ALA A 375 30.39 -8.12 0.44
C ALA A 375 29.30 -8.44 -0.58
N GLN A 376 28.51 -9.48 -0.31
CA GLN A 376 27.39 -9.85 -1.16
C GLN A 376 26.29 -8.81 -1.09
N PHE A 377 25.98 -8.29 0.10
CA PHE A 377 24.98 -7.25 0.27
C PHE A 377 25.41 -5.92 -0.38
N ALA A 378 26.69 -5.53 -0.29
CA ALA A 378 27.23 -4.40 -1.03
C ALA A 378 27.10 -4.58 -2.56
N ALA A 379 27.32 -5.78 -3.07
CA ALA A 379 27.13 -6.07 -4.49
C ALA A 379 25.66 -5.90 -4.92
N ILE A 380 24.71 -6.28 -4.07
CA ILE A 380 23.27 -6.06 -4.29
C ILE A 380 22.94 -4.56 -4.34
N LEU A 381 23.48 -3.77 -3.40
CA LEU A 381 23.30 -2.30 -3.40
C LEU A 381 23.88 -1.67 -4.68
N LEU A 382 25.07 -2.11 -5.10
CA LEU A 382 25.71 -1.65 -6.33
C LEU A 382 24.94 -2.07 -7.59
N GLU A 383 24.34 -3.26 -7.62
CA GLU A 383 23.45 -3.69 -8.71
C GLU A 383 22.26 -2.76 -8.83
N LEU A 384 21.57 -2.47 -7.71
CA LEU A 384 20.45 -1.53 -7.67
C LEU A 384 20.86 -0.12 -8.12
N ALA A 385 22.06 0.32 -7.70
CA ALA A 385 22.59 1.62 -8.12
C ALA A 385 22.92 1.67 -9.62
N ARG A 386 23.35 0.59 -10.24
CA ARG A 386 23.76 0.52 -11.65
C ARG A 386 22.63 0.16 -12.59
N ASP A 387 21.45 -0.14 -12.07
CA ASP A 387 20.27 -0.43 -12.89
C ASP A 387 19.95 0.77 -13.80
N SER A 388 19.86 0.52 -15.11
CA SER A 388 19.64 1.54 -16.13
C SER A 388 18.16 1.76 -16.48
N ARG A 389 17.25 1.04 -15.84
CA ARG A 389 15.81 1.19 -16.08
C ARG A 389 15.32 2.58 -15.64
N PRO A 390 14.32 3.15 -16.31
CA PRO A 390 13.79 4.48 -15.95
C PRO A 390 13.26 4.58 -14.50
N ASP A 391 12.78 3.48 -13.95
CA ASP A 391 12.23 3.37 -12.59
C ASP A 391 13.27 3.01 -11.52
N ALA A 392 14.51 2.75 -11.91
CA ALA A 392 15.56 2.28 -11.00
C ALA A 392 15.85 3.22 -9.81
N PRO A 393 15.87 4.57 -9.96
CA PRO A 393 16.05 5.46 -8.81
C PRO A 393 14.93 5.35 -7.78
N ALA A 394 13.68 5.15 -8.22
CA ALA A 394 12.55 4.95 -7.32
C ALA A 394 12.64 3.60 -6.60
N ARG A 395 13.06 2.53 -7.30
CA ARG A 395 13.28 1.20 -6.72
C ARG A 395 14.38 1.17 -5.68
N LEU A 396 15.53 1.81 -5.97
CA LEU A 396 16.62 1.93 -5.00
C LEU A 396 16.15 2.62 -3.73
N ARG A 397 15.41 3.72 -3.88
CA ARG A 397 14.85 4.44 -2.74
C ARG A 397 13.88 3.58 -1.94
N ALA A 398 12.92 2.93 -2.61
CA ALA A 398 11.97 2.03 -1.96
C ALA A 398 12.69 0.89 -1.22
N PHE A 399 13.80 0.38 -1.78
CA PHE A 399 14.63 -0.62 -1.12
C PHE A 399 15.26 -0.09 0.17
N LEU A 400 15.88 1.09 0.11
CA LEU A 400 16.54 1.69 1.28
C LEU A 400 15.55 2.03 2.40
N GLU A 401 14.35 2.51 2.07
CA GLU A 401 13.26 2.76 3.04
C GLU A 401 12.80 1.47 3.73
N ARG A 402 12.65 0.41 2.98
CA ARG A 402 12.24 -0.89 3.52
C ARG A 402 13.36 -1.59 4.29
N LEU A 403 14.62 -1.43 3.87
CA LEU A 403 15.79 -1.88 4.62
C LEU A 403 15.86 -1.20 6.00
N GLU A 404 15.66 0.11 6.04
CA GLU A 404 15.62 0.87 7.31
C GLU A 404 14.58 0.31 8.27
N THR A 405 13.39 -0.03 7.75
CA THR A 405 12.31 -0.61 8.56
C THR A 405 12.67 -2.02 9.05
N HIS A 406 13.15 -2.88 8.15
CA HIS A 406 13.46 -4.27 8.47
C HIS A 406 14.51 -4.38 9.58
N ILE A 407 15.60 -3.63 9.46
CA ILE A 407 16.69 -3.65 10.45
C ILE A 407 16.23 -3.03 11.77
N GLY A 408 15.38 -2.02 11.73
CA GLY A 408 14.86 -1.39 12.94
C GLY A 408 14.09 -2.33 13.85
N ASP A 409 13.38 -3.29 13.29
CA ASP A 409 12.42 -4.12 14.02
C ASP A 409 12.93 -5.53 14.35
N ASN A 410 13.80 -6.12 13.51
CA ASN A 410 14.04 -7.57 13.53
C ASN A 410 15.51 -7.99 13.43
N ALA A 411 16.45 -7.09 13.14
CA ALA A 411 17.84 -7.49 12.86
C ALA A 411 18.65 -7.75 14.14
N SER A 412 19.50 -8.77 14.07
CA SER A 412 20.53 -9.03 15.08
C SER A 412 21.67 -7.99 15.01
N GLY A 413 22.47 -7.87 16.09
CA GLY A 413 23.63 -6.98 16.07
C GLY A 413 24.64 -7.30 14.95
N GLU A 414 24.79 -8.57 14.59
CA GLU A 414 25.67 -9.01 13.48
C GLU A 414 25.14 -8.57 12.11
N GLU A 415 23.84 -8.64 11.88
CA GLU A 415 23.20 -8.16 10.65
C GLU A 415 23.28 -6.63 10.52
N VAL A 416 23.10 -5.91 11.64
CA VAL A 416 23.27 -4.44 11.68
C VAL A 416 24.71 -4.05 11.29
N GLU A 417 25.72 -4.72 11.87
CA GLU A 417 27.13 -4.50 11.55
C GLU A 417 27.43 -4.80 10.08
N SER A 418 26.95 -5.93 9.58
CA SER A 418 27.11 -6.34 8.19
C SER A 418 26.47 -5.34 7.21
N ALA A 419 25.24 -4.91 7.49
CA ALA A 419 24.54 -3.91 6.69
C ALA A 419 25.29 -2.56 6.66
N LEU A 420 25.79 -2.09 7.80
CA LEU A 420 26.59 -0.87 7.86
C LEU A 420 27.84 -0.98 6.99
N ARG A 421 28.60 -2.08 7.10
CA ARG A 421 29.79 -2.32 6.26
C ARG A 421 29.46 -2.32 4.77
N ALA A 422 28.36 -2.96 4.38
CA ALA A 422 27.90 -2.98 3.00
C ALA A 422 27.54 -1.58 2.49
N ILE A 423 26.83 -0.78 3.30
CA ILE A 423 26.48 0.60 2.96
C ILE A 423 27.73 1.43 2.73
N PHE A 424 28.74 1.38 3.63
CA PHE A 424 29.97 2.15 3.46
C PHE A 424 30.85 1.67 2.30
N GLN A 425 30.61 0.47 1.77
CA GLN A 425 31.24 0.01 0.52
C GLN A 425 30.53 0.56 -0.73
N ALA A 426 29.21 0.74 -0.70
CA ALA A 426 28.40 1.04 -1.88
C ALA A 426 27.91 2.51 -1.94
N ALA A 427 27.85 3.22 -0.83
CA ALA A 427 27.13 4.49 -0.70
C ALA A 427 27.58 5.58 -1.67
N ASP A 428 28.88 5.72 -1.93
CA ASP A 428 29.37 6.74 -2.88
C ASP A 428 28.91 6.47 -4.32
N ASP A 429 28.71 5.20 -4.70
CA ASP A 429 28.13 4.85 -6.01
C ASP A 429 26.62 5.14 -6.05
N LEU A 430 25.92 4.98 -4.92
CA LEU A 430 24.51 5.37 -4.79
C LEU A 430 24.34 6.88 -4.94
N LEU A 431 25.19 7.67 -4.29
CA LEU A 431 25.18 9.15 -4.38
C LEU A 431 25.51 9.66 -5.78
N ARG A 432 26.48 9.06 -6.49
CA ARG A 432 26.82 9.44 -7.88
C ARG A 432 25.65 9.31 -8.81
N ARG A 433 24.83 8.26 -8.63
CA ARG A 433 23.67 8.02 -9.48
C ARG A 433 22.56 9.05 -9.23
N GLU A 434 22.34 9.43 -8.00
CA GLU A 434 21.37 10.48 -7.66
C GLU A 434 21.76 11.82 -8.26
N ASP A 435 23.03 12.19 -8.17
CA ASP A 435 23.54 13.43 -8.77
C ASP A 435 23.31 13.47 -10.30
N GLN A 436 23.29 12.30 -10.98
CA GLN A 436 23.02 12.17 -12.41
C GLN A 436 21.53 12.18 -12.76
N ALA A 437 20.65 11.71 -11.86
CA ALA A 437 19.22 11.48 -12.17
C ALA A 437 18.33 12.71 -11.98
N GLY A 438 18.79 13.75 -11.29
CA GLY A 438 18.03 15.00 -11.06
C GLY A 438 16.68 14.74 -10.37
N SER A 439 16.67 14.39 -9.08
CA SER A 439 15.44 14.02 -8.38
C SER A 439 14.52 15.20 -8.09
N GLU A 440 13.36 15.26 -8.73
CA GLU A 440 12.26 16.14 -8.33
C GLU A 440 11.43 15.50 -7.20
N GLY A 441 11.50 16.06 -5.99
CA GLY A 441 10.38 15.97 -5.04
C GLY A 441 10.35 14.85 -4.01
N SER A 442 11.47 14.16 -3.70
CA SER A 442 11.50 13.21 -2.58
C SER A 442 12.79 13.34 -1.76
N MET A 443 12.81 12.70 -0.59
CA MET A 443 13.99 12.64 0.28
C MET A 443 15.18 12.08 -0.52
N ASP A 444 16.32 12.81 -0.51
CA ASP A 444 17.51 12.43 -1.26
C ASP A 444 18.18 11.19 -0.65
N ALA A 445 18.96 10.45 -1.44
CA ALA A 445 19.65 9.25 -0.98
C ALA A 445 20.60 9.54 0.18
N GLN A 446 21.24 10.71 0.22
CA GLN A 446 22.09 11.14 1.33
C GLN A 446 21.29 11.17 2.63
N THR A 447 20.12 11.79 2.63
CA THR A 447 19.27 11.87 3.82
C THR A 447 18.79 10.48 4.26
N GLN A 448 18.49 9.59 3.32
CA GLN A 448 18.14 8.20 3.64
C GLN A 448 19.33 7.44 4.24
N ILE A 449 20.51 7.51 3.63
CA ILE A 449 21.72 6.88 4.14
C ILE A 449 22.05 7.40 5.54
N ARG A 450 21.98 8.70 5.80
CA ARG A 450 22.16 9.29 7.13
C ARG A 450 21.20 8.69 8.16
N ARG A 451 19.93 8.58 7.82
CA ARG A 451 18.91 8.01 8.72
C ARG A 451 19.22 6.54 9.03
N ILE A 452 19.54 5.76 7.99
CA ILE A 452 19.89 4.36 8.11
C ILE A 452 21.13 4.20 9.00
N VAL A 453 22.23 4.90 8.70
CA VAL A 453 23.48 4.83 9.48
C VAL A 453 23.22 5.21 10.95
N ARG A 454 22.54 6.34 11.19
CA ARG A 454 22.21 6.77 12.55
C ARG A 454 21.38 5.73 13.30
N ARG A 455 20.35 5.19 12.67
CA ARG A 455 19.45 4.21 13.26
C ARG A 455 20.18 2.92 13.60
N PHE A 456 21.02 2.44 12.70
CA PHE A 456 21.76 1.21 12.89
C PHE A 456 22.80 1.35 14.02
N VAL A 457 23.54 2.45 14.05
CA VAL A 457 24.51 2.71 15.12
C VAL A 457 23.82 2.83 16.48
N LEU A 458 22.61 3.36 16.55
CA LEU A 458 21.85 3.45 17.82
C LEU A 458 21.42 2.09 18.38
N GLN A 459 21.31 1.04 17.56
CA GLN A 459 21.02 -0.32 18.02
C GLN A 459 22.21 -1.01 18.68
N ILE A 460 23.42 -0.52 18.41
CA ILE A 460 24.66 -1.04 18.99
C ILE A 460 24.84 -0.46 20.40
N GLU A 461 25.41 -1.27 21.29
CA GLU A 461 25.73 -0.84 22.65
C GLU A 461 26.62 0.41 22.63
N PRO A 462 26.35 1.43 23.47
CA PRO A 462 27.06 2.71 23.42
C PRO A 462 28.59 2.61 23.50
N GLY A 463 29.10 1.58 24.19
CA GLY A 463 30.55 1.31 24.31
C GLY A 463 31.21 0.81 23.04
N GLU A 464 30.46 0.18 22.14
CA GLU A 464 30.97 -0.48 20.94
C GLU A 464 30.79 0.36 19.66
N ARG A 465 29.97 1.42 19.71
CA ARG A 465 29.61 2.25 18.55
C ARG A 465 30.81 2.83 17.81
N VAL A 466 31.79 3.33 18.54
CA VAL A 466 32.97 3.97 17.93
C VAL A 466 33.86 2.94 17.27
N ASP A 467 34.13 1.82 17.94
CA ASP A 467 34.98 0.73 17.40
C ASP A 467 34.33 0.18 16.10
N LEU A 468 33.00 0.03 16.09
CA LEU A 468 32.25 -0.34 14.89
C LEU A 468 32.41 0.69 13.77
N LEU A 469 32.22 1.98 14.06
CA LEU A 469 32.37 3.04 13.07
C LEU A 469 33.81 3.13 12.54
N GLU A 470 34.82 3.04 13.39
CA GLU A 470 36.23 3.05 12.99
C GLU A 470 36.55 1.86 12.07
N SER A 471 36.14 0.65 12.44
CA SER A 471 36.34 -0.56 11.63
C SER A 471 35.58 -0.47 10.29
N THR A 472 34.37 0.07 10.30
CA THR A 472 33.53 0.24 9.11
C THR A 472 34.13 1.30 8.17
N PHE A 473 34.58 2.43 8.69
CA PHE A 473 35.27 3.47 7.91
C PHE A 473 36.57 2.96 7.29
N ALA A 474 37.36 2.18 8.04
CA ALA A 474 38.61 1.59 7.54
C ALA A 474 38.38 0.55 6.43
N ALA A 475 37.28 -0.19 6.48
CA ALA A 475 36.90 -1.16 5.46
C ALA A 475 36.12 -0.54 4.28
N GLY A 476 35.58 0.65 4.46
CA GLY A 476 34.71 1.32 3.49
C GLY A 476 35.46 2.03 2.37
N ALA A 477 34.85 2.09 1.18
CA ALA A 477 35.35 2.84 0.02
C ALA A 477 34.63 4.18 -0.19
N SER A 478 33.60 4.46 0.60
CA SER A 478 32.67 5.58 0.41
C SER A 478 33.11 6.82 1.20
N LEU A 479 34.08 7.57 0.70
CA LEU A 479 34.65 8.72 1.38
C LEU A 479 33.62 9.83 1.68
N ALA A 480 32.75 10.15 0.72
CA ALA A 480 31.72 11.17 0.93
C ALA A 480 30.79 10.76 2.09
N THR A 481 30.39 9.49 2.15
CA THR A 481 29.54 8.96 3.22
C THR A 481 30.24 8.93 4.57
N ILE A 482 31.54 8.62 4.62
CA ILE A 482 32.34 8.70 5.86
C ILE A 482 32.35 10.14 6.39
N VAL A 483 32.71 11.11 5.55
CA VAL A 483 32.75 12.52 5.94
C VAL A 483 31.36 13.01 6.37
N ASP A 484 30.33 12.65 5.62
CA ASP A 484 28.94 13.00 5.91
C ASP A 484 28.43 12.42 7.24
N SER A 485 28.83 11.20 7.57
CA SER A 485 28.53 10.56 8.86
C SER A 485 29.18 11.30 10.03
N VAL A 486 30.45 11.71 9.89
CA VAL A 486 31.13 12.52 10.90
C VAL A 486 30.45 13.87 11.08
N VAL A 487 29.99 14.50 9.99
CA VAL A 487 29.22 15.76 10.04
C VAL A 487 27.90 15.55 10.77
N MET A 488 27.16 14.49 10.44
CA MET A 488 25.88 14.17 11.09
C MET A 488 26.06 14.00 12.61
N LEU A 489 27.06 13.22 13.03
CA LEU A 489 27.40 13.03 14.44
C LEU A 489 27.82 14.34 15.11
N GLY A 490 28.57 15.19 14.40
CA GLY A 490 28.97 16.50 14.90
C GLY A 490 27.81 17.50 15.04
N GLN A 491 26.81 17.42 14.18
CA GLN A 491 25.59 18.25 14.27
C GLN A 491 24.83 17.99 15.56
N GLU A 492 24.81 16.75 16.06
CA GLU A 492 24.21 16.42 17.37
C GLU A 492 24.91 17.15 18.55
N HIS A 493 26.15 17.60 18.35
CA HIS A 493 26.94 18.38 19.32
C HIS A 493 27.00 19.87 19.00
N GLY A 494 26.16 20.37 18.09
CA GLY A 494 26.14 21.79 17.69
C GLY A 494 27.28 22.20 16.76
N LYS A 495 28.07 21.23 16.20
CA LYS A 495 29.08 21.51 15.16
C LYS A 495 28.41 21.55 13.76
N TYR A 496 29.13 22.00 12.77
CA TYR A 496 28.72 21.99 11.35
C TYR A 496 27.33 22.58 11.09
N GLY A 497 26.93 23.62 11.86
CA GLY A 497 25.63 24.27 11.71
C GLY A 497 24.44 23.52 12.36
N GLY A 498 24.69 22.48 13.13
CA GLY A 498 23.67 21.79 13.90
C GLY A 498 23.19 22.61 15.10
N GLU A 499 21.91 22.44 15.48
CA GLU A 499 21.33 23.02 16.68
C GLU A 499 21.49 22.04 17.85
N TRP A 500 22.36 22.38 18.80
CA TRP A 500 22.46 21.60 20.03
C TRP A 500 21.36 21.99 21.02
N ARG A 501 20.73 21.00 21.62
CA ARG A 501 19.77 21.19 22.72
C ARG A 501 20.23 20.38 23.93
N GLU A 502 20.27 21.01 25.09
CA GLU A 502 20.65 20.34 26.34
C GLU A 502 19.71 19.16 26.63
N GLY A 503 20.30 17.97 26.87
CA GLY A 503 19.56 16.74 27.12
C GLY A 503 19.13 15.96 25.86
N SER A 504 19.48 16.40 24.65
CA SER A 504 19.25 15.59 23.45
C SER A 504 20.20 14.38 23.44
N PRO A 505 19.70 13.17 23.10
CA PRO A 505 20.54 12.00 23.02
C PRO A 505 21.54 12.13 21.86
N THR A 506 22.81 11.85 22.13
CA THR A 506 23.87 11.82 21.13
C THR A 506 24.32 10.38 20.87
N VAL A 507 24.66 10.07 19.62
CA VAL A 507 25.13 8.73 19.23
C VAL A 507 26.50 8.43 19.82
N VAL A 508 27.41 9.42 19.82
CA VAL A 508 28.77 9.34 20.30
C VAL A 508 29.09 10.50 21.25
N THR A 509 30.13 10.40 22.08
CA THR A 509 30.61 11.47 22.93
C THR A 509 31.48 12.45 22.14
N LEU A 510 31.73 13.68 22.66
CA LEU A 510 32.63 14.66 22.01
C LEU A 510 34.06 14.14 21.82
N SER A 511 34.60 13.34 22.74
CA SER A 511 35.94 12.73 22.60
C SER A 511 35.96 11.69 21.50
N GLN A 512 34.95 10.87 21.38
CA GLN A 512 34.77 9.88 20.33
C GLN A 512 34.57 10.57 18.96
N LEU A 513 33.78 11.63 18.90
CA LEU A 513 33.63 12.45 17.70
C LEU A 513 35.00 13.00 17.21
N ALA A 514 35.85 13.49 18.12
CA ALA A 514 37.17 13.99 17.77
C ALA A 514 38.09 12.88 17.19
N GLN A 515 37.96 11.63 17.64
CA GLN A 515 38.64 10.48 17.04
C GLN A 515 38.16 10.24 15.60
N LEU A 516 36.86 10.20 15.39
CA LEU A 516 36.25 10.03 14.06
C LEU A 516 36.57 11.20 13.10
N GLU A 517 36.64 12.46 13.59
CA GLU A 517 37.09 13.62 12.81
C GLU A 517 38.56 13.46 12.34
N ASN A 518 39.44 12.98 13.22
CA ASN A 518 40.85 12.72 12.86
C ASN A 518 40.97 11.60 11.83
N LEU A 519 40.19 10.54 11.98
CA LEU A 519 40.15 9.42 11.03
C LEU A 519 39.60 9.90 9.67
N GLY A 520 38.48 10.64 9.65
CA GLY A 520 37.91 11.22 8.43
C GLY A 520 38.93 12.14 7.73
N LEU A 521 39.64 12.97 8.48
CA LEU A 521 40.71 13.82 7.94
C LEU A 521 41.85 13.00 7.31
N ALA A 522 42.25 11.88 7.89
CA ALA A 522 43.24 10.99 7.32
C ALA A 522 42.80 10.42 5.97
N PHE A 523 41.55 9.94 5.87
CA PHE A 523 40.99 9.44 4.60
C PHE A 523 40.92 10.52 3.51
N VAL A 524 40.55 11.76 3.88
CA VAL A 524 40.52 12.89 2.93
C VAL A 524 41.94 13.19 2.42
N ARG A 525 42.97 13.17 3.30
CA ARG A 525 44.38 13.37 2.92
C ARG A 525 44.86 12.31 1.96
N ASP A 526 44.57 11.04 2.24
CA ASP A 526 44.94 9.93 1.38
C ASP A 526 44.29 10.05 0.00
N ALA A 527 42.98 10.35 -0.05
CA ALA A 527 42.29 10.57 -1.31
C ALA A 527 42.83 11.77 -2.10
N ALA A 528 43.24 12.83 -1.39
CA ALA A 528 43.88 14.01 -2.00
C ALA A 528 45.28 13.73 -2.53
N ALA A 529 46.04 12.88 -1.85
CA ALA A 529 47.39 12.46 -2.27
C ALA A 529 47.37 11.53 -3.50
N GLU A 530 46.31 10.73 -3.65
CA GLU A 530 46.10 9.77 -4.74
C GLU A 530 45.28 10.34 -5.91
N ASP A 531 44.99 11.64 -5.93
CA ASP A 531 44.12 12.33 -6.92
C ASP A 531 42.74 11.72 -7.09
N ARG A 532 42.22 10.99 -6.06
CA ARG A 532 40.88 10.41 -6.04
C ARG A 532 39.79 11.40 -5.64
N LEU A 533 40.17 12.48 -4.93
CA LEU A 533 39.24 13.41 -4.30
C LEU A 533 38.31 14.11 -5.33
N LEU A 534 38.82 14.42 -6.53
CA LEU A 534 38.04 15.01 -7.62
C LEU A 534 36.92 14.09 -8.16
N ARG A 535 36.98 12.78 -7.88
CA ARG A 535 35.99 11.78 -8.33
C ARG A 535 35.02 11.38 -7.23
N VAL A 536 35.16 11.97 -6.04
CA VAL A 536 34.28 11.69 -4.91
C VAL A 536 32.93 12.41 -5.15
N PRO A 537 31.79 11.72 -5.00
CA PRO A 537 30.50 12.38 -5.12
C PRO A 537 30.38 13.46 -4.04
N ARG A 538 29.64 14.54 -4.36
CA ARG A 538 29.47 15.68 -3.44
C ARG A 538 30.80 16.24 -2.90
N MET A 539 31.86 16.22 -3.71
CA MET A 539 33.18 16.74 -3.39
C MET A 539 33.16 18.13 -2.71
N PRO A 540 32.29 19.09 -3.09
CA PRO A 540 32.17 20.38 -2.39
C PRO A 540 31.86 20.26 -0.90
N ASP A 541 31.05 19.28 -0.48
CA ASP A 541 30.71 19.06 0.94
C ASP A 541 31.92 18.47 1.69
N VAL A 542 32.64 17.55 1.07
CA VAL A 542 33.89 16.97 1.61
C VAL A 542 34.94 18.07 1.79
N LEU A 543 35.13 18.93 0.81
CA LEU A 543 36.05 20.07 0.91
C LEU A 543 35.65 21.07 2.00
N GLN A 544 34.36 21.32 2.19
CA GLN A 544 33.86 22.17 3.26
C GLN A 544 34.24 21.63 4.63
N CYS A 545 34.11 20.32 4.82
CA CYS A 545 34.51 19.63 6.05
C CYS A 545 36.03 19.67 6.23
N TRP A 546 36.80 19.36 5.19
CA TRP A 546 38.26 19.47 5.23
C TRP A 546 38.73 20.87 5.57
N SER A 547 38.12 21.90 4.98
CA SER A 547 38.41 23.30 5.32
C SER A 547 38.09 23.65 6.77
N THR A 548 37.11 22.98 7.38
CA THR A 548 36.78 23.13 8.80
C THR A 548 37.80 22.42 9.69
N TRP A 549 38.21 21.22 9.32
CA TRP A 549 39.19 20.42 10.07
C TRP A 549 40.62 20.95 9.89
N ASN A 550 41.02 21.27 8.65
CA ASN A 550 42.36 21.84 8.35
C ASN A 550 42.33 22.76 7.10
N ARG A 551 42.05 24.03 7.34
CA ARG A 551 41.92 25.05 6.28
C ARG A 551 43.18 25.21 5.45
N GLY A 552 44.37 25.12 6.08
CA GLY A 552 45.64 25.32 5.40
C GLY A 552 45.92 24.24 4.37
N GLU A 553 45.74 22.97 4.76
CA GLU A 553 45.95 21.83 3.86
C GLU A 553 44.95 21.85 2.70
N CYS A 554 43.67 22.09 3.00
CA CYS A 554 42.64 22.15 1.98
C CYS A 554 42.96 23.23 0.92
N ARG A 555 43.32 24.43 1.32
CA ARG A 555 43.70 25.53 0.39
C ARG A 555 44.94 25.19 -0.44
N THR A 556 45.93 24.55 0.17
CA THR A 556 47.16 24.12 -0.54
C THR A 556 46.83 23.11 -1.62
N TRP A 557 45.97 22.14 -1.31
CA TRP A 557 45.51 21.15 -2.28
C TRP A 557 44.72 21.78 -3.42
N VAL A 558 43.77 22.67 -3.11
CA VAL A 558 42.99 23.40 -4.13
C VAL A 558 43.90 24.20 -5.04
N ALA A 559 44.84 24.97 -4.48
CA ALA A 559 45.78 25.80 -5.26
C ALA A 559 46.57 24.93 -6.24
N ARG A 560 47.11 23.79 -5.78
CA ARG A 560 47.85 22.81 -6.63
C ARG A 560 46.94 22.22 -7.72
N THR A 561 45.71 21.85 -7.37
CA THR A 561 44.76 21.21 -8.31
C THR A 561 44.40 22.15 -9.46
N ILE A 562 44.15 23.41 -9.16
CA ILE A 562 43.77 24.43 -10.17
C ILE A 562 44.94 25.06 -10.92
N GLU A 563 46.20 24.61 -10.70
CA GLU A 563 47.35 25.11 -11.49
C GLU A 563 47.20 24.75 -12.97
N SER A 564 46.77 23.53 -13.29
CA SER A 564 46.45 23.12 -14.64
C SER A 564 45.02 23.50 -15.05
N ASP A 565 44.77 23.66 -16.35
CA ASP A 565 43.47 23.99 -16.89
C ASP A 565 42.51 22.78 -16.76
N ASP A 566 42.97 21.57 -16.98
CA ASP A 566 42.18 20.36 -16.79
C ASP A 566 41.82 20.13 -15.30
N GLY A 567 42.75 20.44 -14.39
CA GLY A 567 42.52 20.43 -12.95
C GLY A 567 41.48 21.48 -12.52
N LEU A 568 41.51 22.68 -13.12
CA LEU A 568 40.49 23.69 -12.85
C LEU A 568 39.12 23.28 -13.35
N LEU A 569 39.01 22.68 -14.55
CA LEU A 569 37.75 22.16 -15.07
C LEU A 569 37.19 21.07 -14.17
N ALA A 570 38.00 20.05 -13.83
CA ALA A 570 37.59 18.96 -12.94
C ALA A 570 37.20 19.43 -11.54
N PHE A 571 37.85 20.51 -11.03
CA PHE A 571 37.52 21.13 -9.75
C PHE A 571 36.17 21.87 -9.80
N LEU A 572 35.86 22.57 -10.90
CA LEU A 572 34.64 23.39 -11.03
C LEU A 572 33.38 22.53 -11.30
N GLU A 573 33.52 21.41 -12.00
CA GLU A 573 32.39 20.56 -12.40
C GLU A 573 31.44 20.20 -11.24
N PRO A 574 31.90 19.73 -10.07
CA PRO A 574 31.02 19.38 -8.94
C PRO A 574 30.33 20.59 -8.26
N PHE A 575 30.79 21.83 -8.53
CA PHE A 575 30.14 23.06 -8.03
C PHE A 575 29.03 23.57 -8.93
N MET A 576 28.81 22.92 -10.07
CA MET A 576 27.71 23.24 -10.96
C MET A 576 26.46 22.51 -10.53
N ARG A 577 25.41 23.24 -10.26
CA ARG A 577 24.11 22.69 -9.87
C ARG A 577 23.00 23.32 -10.67
N GLU A 578 21.96 22.55 -10.89
CA GLU A 578 20.67 23.12 -11.27
C GLU A 578 20.23 24.12 -10.19
N ALA A 579 20.06 25.37 -10.57
CA ALA A 579 19.50 26.38 -9.69
C ALA A 579 17.98 26.16 -9.59
N GLY A 580 17.60 25.25 -8.70
CA GLY A 580 16.22 24.92 -8.46
C GLY A 580 16.10 24.13 -7.19
N SER A 581 16.01 24.81 -6.05
CA SER A 581 15.48 24.18 -4.85
C SER A 581 13.98 24.05 -5.01
N PRO A 582 13.37 22.91 -4.75
CA PRO A 582 11.95 22.71 -4.94
C PRO A 582 11.17 23.36 -3.79
N SER A 583 10.59 24.53 -4.03
CA SER A 583 9.31 24.78 -3.39
C SER A 583 8.23 24.23 -4.32
N ALA A 584 7.49 23.25 -3.86
CA ALA A 584 6.49 22.46 -4.60
C ALA A 584 5.28 23.27 -5.14
N SER A 585 5.40 24.58 -5.30
CA SER A 585 4.32 25.47 -5.73
C SER A 585 4.63 26.36 -6.94
N ALA A 586 5.84 26.29 -7.51
CA ALA A 586 6.18 27.15 -8.63
C ALA A 586 6.16 26.39 -9.97
N ARG A 587 5.04 26.46 -10.68
CA ARG A 587 4.98 26.32 -12.15
C ARG A 587 5.69 27.51 -12.79
N GLY A 588 7.03 27.50 -12.75
CA GLY A 588 7.88 28.49 -13.41
C GLY A 588 8.82 27.86 -14.43
N PRO A 589 9.39 28.59 -15.39
CA PRO A 589 10.36 28.06 -16.33
C PRO A 589 11.59 27.53 -15.58
N ARG A 590 12.15 26.38 -16.05
CA ARG A 590 13.37 25.77 -15.52
C ARG A 590 14.46 26.85 -15.41
N VAL A 591 14.95 27.08 -14.19
CA VAL A 591 16.05 28.02 -13.95
C VAL A 591 17.33 27.34 -14.44
N ALA A 592 18.08 28.03 -15.29
CA ALA A 592 19.32 27.53 -15.87
C ALA A 592 20.35 27.17 -14.78
N ASN A 593 21.08 26.07 -14.98
CA ASN A 593 22.20 25.65 -14.14
C ASN A 593 23.17 26.81 -13.88
N ARG A 594 23.71 26.94 -12.68
CA ARG A 594 24.64 27.95 -12.28
C ARG A 594 25.80 27.38 -11.47
N LEU A 595 26.97 27.98 -11.61
CA LEU A 595 28.09 27.72 -10.70
C LEU A 595 27.78 28.37 -9.32
N ASP A 596 27.84 27.54 -8.27
CA ASP A 596 27.56 28.01 -6.89
C ASP A 596 28.77 28.79 -6.33
N GLN A 597 28.82 30.11 -6.61
CA GLN A 597 29.88 30.98 -6.13
C GLN A 597 29.98 31.03 -4.60
N ARG A 598 28.86 30.86 -3.86
CA ARG A 598 28.89 30.87 -2.39
C ARG A 598 29.65 29.69 -1.85
N ARG A 599 29.52 28.53 -2.48
CA ARG A 599 30.23 27.29 -2.11
C ARG A 599 31.71 27.34 -2.54
N LEU A 600 32.06 28.11 -3.58
CA LEU A 600 33.46 28.29 -4.03
C LEU A 600 34.27 29.21 -3.14
N ARG A 601 33.69 30.31 -2.60
CA ARG A 601 34.38 31.34 -1.81
C ARG A 601 35.28 30.81 -0.67
N PRO A 602 34.95 29.75 0.07
CA PRO A 602 35.84 29.21 1.11
C PRO A 602 37.20 28.74 0.59
N PHE A 603 37.27 28.35 -0.68
CA PHE A 603 38.40 27.69 -1.29
C PHE A 603 39.23 28.58 -2.20
N LEU A 604 38.57 29.43 -2.98
CA LEU A 604 39.21 30.37 -3.91
C LEU A 604 38.39 31.64 -4.07
N GLU A 605 39.04 32.73 -4.45
CA GLU A 605 38.38 33.99 -4.83
C GLU A 605 37.74 33.82 -6.23
N PRO A 606 36.40 33.90 -6.35
CA PRO A 606 35.72 33.66 -7.64
C PRO A 606 36.26 34.56 -8.77
N GLY A 607 36.59 35.80 -8.50
CA GLY A 607 37.17 36.72 -9.48
C GLY A 607 38.54 36.34 -10.03
N SER A 608 39.31 35.52 -9.28
CA SER A 608 40.68 35.13 -9.68
C SER A 608 40.75 34.15 -10.85
N ILE A 609 39.64 33.46 -11.16
CA ILE A 609 39.59 32.45 -12.21
C ILE A 609 38.78 32.85 -13.44
N VAL A 610 38.16 34.06 -13.45
CA VAL A 610 37.22 34.48 -14.51
C VAL A 610 37.86 34.48 -15.89
N ASP A 611 39.05 35.07 -16.02
CA ASP A 611 39.76 35.13 -17.29
C ASP A 611 40.15 33.75 -17.81
N ARG A 612 40.56 32.82 -16.91
CA ARG A 612 40.85 31.45 -17.28
C ARG A 612 39.60 30.68 -17.69
N VAL A 613 38.50 30.83 -16.96
CA VAL A 613 37.20 30.22 -17.29
C VAL A 613 36.70 30.71 -18.64
N LYS A 614 36.89 31.97 -18.96
CA LYS A 614 36.55 32.54 -20.28
C LYS A 614 37.31 31.85 -21.41
N VAL A 615 38.62 31.66 -21.26
CA VAL A 615 39.45 30.96 -22.25
C VAL A 615 39.04 29.47 -22.35
N LEU A 616 38.76 28.84 -21.21
CA LEU A 616 38.37 27.42 -21.15
C LEU A 616 36.98 27.14 -21.76
N SER A 617 36.07 28.11 -21.75
CA SER A 617 34.76 27.98 -22.41
C SER A 617 34.87 27.91 -23.93
N GLU A 618 35.98 28.32 -24.54
CA GLU A 618 36.24 28.26 -25.97
C GLU A 618 36.84 26.90 -26.42
N ARG A 619 37.23 26.02 -25.48
CA ARG A 619 37.83 24.69 -25.78
C ARG A 619 36.82 23.80 -26.50
N THR A 620 37.29 23.03 -27.49
CA THR A 620 36.46 22.15 -28.31
C THR A 620 36.19 20.79 -27.66
N ASP A 621 37.00 20.40 -26.67
CA ASP A 621 36.94 19.12 -25.96
C ASP A 621 36.11 19.18 -24.67
N VAL A 622 35.53 20.33 -24.35
CA VAL A 622 34.63 20.52 -23.19
C VAL A 622 33.19 20.34 -23.65
N ASP A 623 32.36 19.70 -22.83
CA ASP A 623 30.93 19.50 -23.07
C ASP A 623 30.20 20.85 -23.24
N ASP A 624 29.26 20.91 -24.19
CA ASP A 624 28.53 22.15 -24.52
C ASP A 624 27.68 22.66 -23.34
N GLN A 625 27.13 21.76 -22.52
CA GLN A 625 26.39 22.16 -21.31
C GLN A 625 27.32 22.82 -20.30
N PHE A 626 28.51 22.31 -20.13
CA PHE A 626 29.52 22.87 -19.24
C PHE A 626 30.06 24.19 -19.76
N LYS A 627 30.25 24.36 -21.08
CA LYS A 627 30.60 25.67 -21.70
C LYS A 627 29.56 26.73 -21.39
N ALA A 628 28.28 26.41 -21.60
CA ALA A 628 27.19 27.35 -21.33
C ALA A 628 27.17 27.82 -19.85
N LEU A 629 27.54 26.95 -18.91
CA LEU A 629 27.66 27.27 -17.49
C LEU A 629 28.86 28.19 -17.20
N MET A 630 30.00 27.92 -17.84
CA MET A 630 31.19 28.77 -17.73
C MET A 630 30.95 30.17 -18.33
N GLU A 631 30.35 30.26 -19.51
CA GLU A 631 29.97 31.55 -20.13
C GLU A 631 29.01 32.33 -19.22
N ARG A 632 28.05 31.66 -18.63
CA ARG A 632 27.13 32.28 -17.67
C ARG A 632 27.81 32.78 -16.44
N TYR A 633 28.79 32.04 -15.90
CA TYR A 633 29.60 32.48 -14.76
C TYR A 633 30.38 33.75 -15.07
N VAL A 634 31.02 33.81 -16.24
CA VAL A 634 31.75 35.00 -16.72
C VAL A 634 30.80 36.19 -16.81
N LEU A 635 29.64 36.03 -17.44
CA LEU A 635 28.64 37.08 -17.59
C LEU A 635 28.11 37.58 -16.25
N ASP A 636 27.76 36.67 -15.33
CA ASP A 636 27.28 37.05 -13.99
C ASP A 636 28.33 37.82 -13.20
N HIS A 637 29.64 37.53 -13.39
CA HIS A 637 30.73 38.25 -12.76
C HIS A 637 30.92 39.64 -13.37
N GLU A 638 30.88 39.77 -14.70
CA GLU A 638 30.99 41.07 -15.42
C GLU A 638 29.84 42.00 -15.02
N LEU A 639 28.61 41.49 -14.89
CA LEU A 639 27.45 42.26 -14.44
C LEU A 639 27.60 42.73 -12.99
N LEU A 640 28.14 41.93 -12.10
CA LEU A 640 28.42 42.29 -10.71
C LEU A 640 29.48 43.39 -10.63
N GLN A 641 30.55 43.33 -11.44
CA GLN A 641 31.57 44.38 -11.50
C GLN A 641 31.02 45.72 -12.02
N GLN A 642 30.17 45.68 -13.06
CA GLN A 642 29.50 46.87 -13.59
C GLN A 642 28.58 47.51 -12.56
N ALA A 643 27.79 46.74 -11.81
CA ALA A 643 26.92 47.22 -10.76
C ALA A 643 27.73 47.92 -9.64
N THR A 644 28.84 47.30 -9.20
CA THR A 644 29.71 47.84 -8.17
C THR A 644 30.42 49.11 -8.63
N SER A 645 30.81 49.20 -9.91
CA SER A 645 31.45 50.40 -10.49
C SER A 645 30.44 51.54 -10.67
N ALA A 646 29.18 51.26 -10.94
CA ALA A 646 28.11 52.26 -11.03
C ALA A 646 27.79 52.88 -9.65
N GLU A 647 27.74 52.05 -8.60
CA GLU A 647 27.55 52.55 -7.23
C GLU A 647 28.71 53.45 -6.76
N TYR A 648 29.97 53.18 -7.15
CA TYR A 648 31.12 54.02 -6.84
C TYR A 648 31.13 55.32 -7.65
N SER A 649 30.59 55.36 -8.87
CA SER A 649 30.52 56.55 -9.69
C SER A 649 29.39 57.51 -9.27
N GLU A 650 28.31 57.02 -8.69
CA GLU A 650 27.24 57.86 -8.13
C GLU A 650 27.57 58.39 -6.74
N GLY A 651 28.47 57.75 -5.98
CA GLY A 651 28.92 58.21 -4.67
C GLY A 651 29.91 59.38 -4.74
N ASP A 652 30.63 59.58 -5.86
CA ASP A 652 31.64 60.66 -6.02
C ASP A 652 31.08 61.94 -6.64
N SER A 653 29.84 61.94 -7.15
CA SER A 653 29.17 63.13 -7.69
C SER A 653 28.38 63.96 -6.66
N GLY A 654 28.32 63.51 -5.40
CA GLY A 654 27.54 64.14 -4.31
C GLY A 654 28.32 64.98 -3.32
N ALA A 655 29.66 65.14 -3.46
CA ALA A 655 30.52 65.88 -2.48
C ALA A 655 31.06 67.22 -2.99
N GLY A 656 30.35 67.89 -3.85
CA GLY A 656 30.72 69.22 -4.28
C GLY A 656 29.51 70.14 -4.32
N ASP A 657 29.23 70.85 -3.21
CA ASP A 657 28.60 72.15 -3.07
C ASP A 657 27.82 72.30 -1.75
N LEU A 658 28.54 72.50 -0.66
CA LEU A 658 27.97 73.12 0.55
C LEU A 658 29.03 73.91 1.31
N HIS A 659 29.57 74.98 0.64
CA HIS A 659 30.16 76.10 1.31
C HIS A 659 29.99 77.36 0.43
N ALA A 660 28.91 78.11 0.64
CA ALA A 660 28.78 79.56 0.53
C ALA A 660 27.27 79.92 0.58
N ALA A 661 26.80 80.30 1.77
CA ALA A 661 26.01 81.46 2.11
C ALA A 661 25.31 81.25 3.45
#